data_6c48f02f18638251c6c4ecdbabb42305
#
_entry.id   6c48f02f18638251c6c4ecdbabb42305
#
_cell.length_a   1.000
_cell.length_b   1.000
_cell.length_c   1.000
_cell.angle_alpha   90.00
_cell.angle_beta   90.00
_cell.angle_gamma   90.00
#
_symmetry.space_group_name_H-M   'P 1'
#
loop_
_entity.id
_entity.type
_entity.pdbx_description
1 polymer ?
#
loop_
_entity_poly.entity_id
_entity_poly.type
_entity_poly.pdbx_seq_one_letter_code
_entity_poly.pdbx_strand_id
1 'polypeptide(L)'
;MKRLNWLYVGALAVLASCAPKTIETDNLLTVDYSQKGAEVNPKMYGIFFEEINHSGDGSLYAELVRNRNFEEHVLPSGMTYKDGHAHAPHSENYMRGGFSEWKVRWDADSLKMIGWSVTGQADYDVVSERPLHPNTPNAMKLQMKEAGVVLANEGYWGLPVVGGDKYDLRFYVNAADYPGNVTAKVVSAEGVVLSETPFEIKTRGEWQEYTAEITPNGTDYKGFLQLVFDAPGTVYVDYVSLFPQKTFKGRKNGMRADVAQLLADLKPGFVRWPGGCIAEGATYENRVKWQETLGDPMTRHSEWILWNYHCTWGFGYHEFLQFCEDIGADAMFVANVGLSCGLRNGDFTTDLDAVVQDIRNAIEYAMGDKSTTWGAKRAAAGHPEPFKLKYVELGNEQWGDYYAKRYNELYKILKPLYPEITFICTLQLEKSLELLDKADMIDPHWYVDPAFFYDNTQLFDNQERGKYDIYVGEYAVNRGVGAGNMDAALAEASFISGMERNSDLVKIASYAPLIENSNHRDWATNLIWVNSEKSLGRSSYYVQQMYGNNVPTYNLNTTAEHAMPSPFNGFIGLGGEDLQKQYRNLKVTDAEGNVIIESNDFTGFTQLEKPAGNFRRFMPTVSLNKNQNVKNAVIEFEACAIEREMPEMPGRNNQNRANANMKIAPSLIFSADEAGQNYFTLNFGSWGRNTGMSLSRTVEGSTSNIAAPAVAEFDMKAGEWYKIRVELNGENDLVCYANGEKVFEAKVNHLDKIHAVSGYDEATGETVIKMVNATGEPFTTNVALNCAEVQKNGTVITLKAESLKAENSFDEPKKISPVTTSYNHFDKNFQYTFAPYSFTILRIKTSEK
;
A
#
# COMPACT_ATOMS: atom_id res chain seq x y z
N MET A 1 48.41 -45.51 33.02
CA MET A 1 48.20 -46.25 31.76
C MET A 1 46.89 -47.01 31.81
N LYS A 2 45.84 -46.50 31.21
CA LYS A 2 44.62 -47.24 30.83
C LYS A 2 44.10 -46.59 29.53
N ARG A 3 44.14 -47.37 28.46
CA ARG A 3 43.62 -47.00 27.15
C ARG A 3 42.13 -47.11 27.18
N LEU A 4 41.41 -46.06 26.73
CA LEU A 4 39.93 -46.05 26.51
C LEU A 4 39.72 -46.24 25.01
N ASN A 5 39.10 -47.37 24.67
CA ASN A 5 38.66 -47.70 23.31
C ASN A 5 37.30 -46.95 23.03
N TRP A 6 37.26 -46.17 21.98
CA TRP A 6 36.05 -45.64 21.44
C TRP A 6 35.48 -46.57 20.39
N LEU A 7 34.32 -47.18 20.67
CA LEU A 7 33.52 -47.92 19.72
C LEU A 7 32.68 -46.91 18.92
N TYR A 8 32.94 -46.79 17.63
CA TYR A 8 32.03 -46.16 16.68
C TYR A 8 30.85 -47.12 16.40
N VAL A 9 29.67 -46.79 16.88
CA VAL A 9 28.42 -47.39 16.42
C VAL A 9 27.91 -46.56 15.25
N GLY A 10 28.10 -47.06 14.04
CA GLY A 10 27.53 -46.51 12.82
C GLY A 10 26.02 -46.79 12.79
N ALA A 11 25.21 -45.77 13.01
CA ALA A 11 23.78 -45.85 12.73
C ALA A 11 23.57 -45.73 11.21
N LEU A 12 23.29 -46.85 10.56
CA LEU A 12 22.73 -46.85 9.22
C LEU A 12 21.28 -46.33 9.32
N ALA A 13 21.06 -45.09 8.92
CA ALA A 13 19.74 -44.59 8.69
C ALA A 13 19.21 -45.24 7.40
N VAL A 14 18.34 -46.21 7.55
CA VAL A 14 17.54 -46.72 6.42
C VAL A 14 16.54 -45.63 6.06
N LEU A 15 16.80 -44.88 5.01
CA LEU A 15 15.82 -44.06 4.36
C LEU A 15 14.78 -44.97 3.69
N ALA A 16 13.76 -45.33 4.45
CA ALA A 16 12.55 -45.90 3.88
C ALA A 16 11.89 -44.78 3.08
N SER A 17 11.91 -44.85 1.77
CA SER A 17 11.08 -44.04 0.89
C SER A 17 9.64 -44.48 1.12
N CYS A 18 8.94 -43.85 2.06
CA CYS A 18 7.50 -44.01 2.15
C CYS A 18 6.90 -43.27 0.94
N ALA A 19 6.29 -43.98 0.01
CA ALA A 19 5.38 -43.37 -0.94
C ALA A 19 4.33 -42.55 -0.18
N PRO A 20 3.98 -41.35 -0.60
CA PRO A 20 2.96 -40.58 0.07
C PRO A 20 1.67 -41.38 0.17
N LYS A 21 1.10 -41.43 1.36
CA LYS A 21 -0.16 -42.13 1.62
C LYS A 21 -1.27 -41.36 0.90
N THR A 22 -1.96 -42.00 -0.05
CA THR A 22 -3.07 -41.35 -0.76
C THR A 22 -4.20 -41.08 0.23
N ILE A 23 -4.68 -39.84 0.25
CA ILE A 23 -5.82 -39.38 1.04
C ILE A 23 -7.04 -39.39 0.14
N GLU A 24 -8.14 -39.99 0.57
CA GLU A 24 -9.39 -39.95 -0.18
C GLU A 24 -9.89 -38.49 -0.22
N THR A 25 -10.06 -37.91 -1.41
CA THR A 25 -10.53 -36.54 -1.61
C THR A 25 -11.17 -36.39 -2.99
N ASP A 26 -12.28 -35.65 -3.05
CA ASP A 26 -12.95 -35.23 -4.28
C ASP A 26 -12.40 -33.93 -4.86
N ASN A 27 -11.48 -33.25 -4.13
CA ASN A 27 -10.86 -32.02 -4.62
C ASN A 27 -10.02 -32.30 -5.86
N LEU A 28 -10.17 -31.46 -6.89
CA LEU A 28 -9.49 -31.62 -8.16
C LEU A 28 -8.91 -30.28 -8.64
N LEU A 29 -7.61 -30.27 -8.92
CA LEU A 29 -6.93 -29.18 -9.61
C LEU A 29 -6.57 -29.64 -11.02
N THR A 30 -7.21 -29.08 -12.03
CA THR A 30 -6.95 -29.42 -13.44
C THR A 30 -6.16 -28.29 -14.10
N VAL A 31 -5.08 -28.64 -14.80
CA VAL A 31 -4.33 -27.76 -15.69
C VAL A 31 -4.46 -28.28 -17.11
N ASP A 32 -5.13 -27.52 -17.96
CA ASP A 32 -5.44 -27.92 -19.33
C ASP A 32 -4.52 -27.22 -20.34
N TYR A 33 -3.81 -28.00 -21.12
CA TYR A 33 -2.88 -27.58 -22.17
C TYR A 33 -3.51 -27.60 -23.57
N SER A 34 -4.81 -27.88 -23.67
CA SER A 34 -5.50 -27.99 -24.99
C SER A 34 -5.54 -26.66 -25.75
N GLN A 35 -5.44 -25.54 -25.03
CA GLN A 35 -5.40 -24.19 -25.57
C GLN A 35 -4.37 -23.34 -24.81
N LYS A 36 -3.53 -22.63 -25.58
CA LYS A 36 -2.66 -21.61 -25.04
C LYS A 36 -3.51 -20.43 -24.59
N GLY A 37 -3.40 -20.05 -23.31
CA GLY A 37 -4.09 -18.90 -22.74
C GLY A 37 -3.43 -17.57 -23.10
N ALA A 38 -3.80 -16.52 -22.39
CA ALA A 38 -3.26 -15.19 -22.60
C ALA A 38 -1.75 -15.15 -22.34
N GLU A 39 -0.99 -14.40 -23.14
CA GLU A 39 0.40 -14.09 -22.87
C GLU A 39 0.51 -13.21 -21.62
N VAL A 40 1.45 -13.53 -20.74
CA VAL A 40 1.72 -12.74 -19.53
C VAL A 40 2.87 -11.79 -19.82
N ASN A 41 2.65 -10.50 -19.58
CA ASN A 41 3.71 -9.52 -19.71
C ASN A 41 4.85 -9.87 -18.73
N PRO A 42 6.09 -10.11 -19.19
CA PRO A 42 7.21 -10.42 -18.30
C PRO A 42 7.53 -9.29 -17.31
N LYS A 43 7.00 -8.07 -17.56
CA LYS A 43 7.09 -6.90 -16.70
C LYS A 43 5.76 -6.56 -16.02
N MET A 44 4.91 -7.56 -15.81
CA MET A 44 3.58 -7.36 -15.22
C MET A 44 3.63 -6.76 -13.82
N TYR A 45 4.56 -7.19 -12.99
CA TYR A 45 4.65 -6.75 -11.60
C TYR A 45 5.69 -5.65 -11.44
N GLY A 46 5.26 -4.48 -11.01
CA GLY A 46 6.10 -3.33 -10.75
C GLY A 46 6.05 -2.88 -9.31
N ILE A 47 6.65 -1.72 -9.04
CA ILE A 47 6.62 -1.07 -7.75
C ILE A 47 6.15 0.38 -7.87
N PHE A 48 5.42 0.82 -6.86
CA PHE A 48 4.91 2.18 -6.70
C PHE A 48 5.74 2.89 -5.63
N PHE A 49 6.48 3.93 -6.01
CA PHE A 49 7.17 4.78 -5.05
C PHE A 49 6.40 6.09 -4.89
N GLU A 50 6.09 6.44 -3.67
CA GLU A 50 5.61 7.75 -3.23
C GLU A 50 6.36 8.15 -1.98
N GLU A 51 6.69 9.44 -1.86
CA GLU A 51 7.21 10.00 -0.62
C GLU A 51 6.09 10.09 0.41
N ILE A 52 5.81 8.95 1.06
CA ILE A 52 4.83 8.74 2.13
C ILE A 52 5.50 7.93 3.23
N ASN A 53 5.17 8.16 4.50
CA ASN A 53 5.78 7.45 5.63
C ASN A 53 7.32 7.58 5.68
N HIS A 54 7.89 8.69 5.21
CA HIS A 54 9.33 8.85 5.05
C HIS A 54 9.98 7.74 4.22
N SER A 55 9.34 7.36 3.11
CA SER A 55 9.83 6.28 2.25
C SER A 55 11.12 6.63 1.50
N GLY A 56 11.30 7.89 1.12
CA GLY A 56 12.53 8.42 0.54
C GLY A 56 13.46 8.94 1.63
N ASP A 57 13.22 10.16 2.08
CA ASP A 57 14.01 10.79 3.14
C ASP A 57 13.85 10.04 4.47
N GLY A 58 14.97 9.51 4.98
CA GLY A 58 15.01 8.69 6.19
C GLY A 58 14.82 7.19 5.97
N SER A 59 14.60 6.73 4.73
CA SER A 59 14.50 5.29 4.38
C SER A 59 15.30 4.91 3.14
N LEU A 60 14.78 5.14 1.93
CA LEU A 60 15.44 4.71 0.69
C LEU A 60 16.63 5.61 0.33
N TYR A 61 16.48 6.92 0.44
CA TYR A 61 17.57 7.87 0.16
C TYR A 61 18.59 7.86 1.29
N ALA A 62 19.88 7.76 0.94
CA ALA A 62 20.91 7.43 1.91
C ALA A 62 21.45 8.61 2.73
N GLU A 63 20.92 9.82 2.56
CA GLU A 63 21.29 10.97 3.39
C GLU A 63 20.99 10.75 4.87
N LEU A 64 21.96 11.01 5.75
CA LEU A 64 21.81 10.78 7.19
C LEU A 64 21.34 12.01 7.96
N VAL A 65 21.60 13.22 7.46
CA VAL A 65 21.27 14.47 8.14
C VAL A 65 19.84 14.90 7.80
N ARG A 66 19.01 15.03 8.82
CA ARG A 66 17.64 15.55 8.70
C ARG A 66 17.64 17.06 8.68
N ASN A 67 16.74 17.68 7.92
CA ASN A 67 16.61 19.14 7.80
C ASN A 67 17.97 19.82 7.48
N ARG A 68 18.68 19.24 6.50
CA ARG A 68 20.05 19.61 6.13
C ARG A 68 20.19 21.03 5.62
N ASN A 69 19.10 21.64 5.12
CA ASN A 69 19.04 23.00 4.58
C ASN A 69 18.26 23.96 5.48
N PHE A 70 17.81 23.54 6.67
CA PHE A 70 17.00 24.32 7.62
C PHE A 70 15.67 24.83 7.05
N GLU A 71 15.04 24.09 6.11
CA GLU A 71 13.84 24.52 5.38
C GLU A 71 12.52 23.91 5.91
N GLU A 72 12.55 22.98 6.88
CA GLU A 72 11.34 22.26 7.32
C GLU A 72 10.26 23.14 7.98
N HIS A 73 10.55 24.41 8.27
CA HIS A 73 9.60 25.37 8.83
C HIS A 73 8.90 26.23 7.77
N VAL A 74 9.31 26.16 6.51
CA VAL A 74 8.74 26.94 5.41
C VAL A 74 7.32 26.43 5.11
N LEU A 75 6.38 27.38 5.00
CA LEU A 75 5.00 27.04 4.68
C LEU A 75 4.90 26.30 3.35
N PRO A 76 3.97 25.32 3.25
CA PRO A 76 3.70 24.67 1.98
C PRO A 76 3.38 25.67 0.87
N SER A 77 3.93 25.43 -0.30
CA SER A 77 3.71 26.32 -1.45
C SER A 77 2.22 26.50 -1.76
N GLY A 78 1.80 27.74 -1.99
CA GLY A 78 0.39 28.09 -2.25
C GLY A 78 -0.50 28.16 -1.00
N MET A 79 0.03 27.90 0.20
CA MET A 79 -0.73 28.02 1.45
C MET A 79 -0.48 29.36 2.17
N THR A 80 -1.40 29.73 3.05
CA THR A 80 -1.28 30.91 3.91
C THR A 80 -1.35 30.52 5.38
N TYR A 81 -0.59 31.21 6.24
CA TYR A 81 -0.63 31.00 7.70
C TYR A 81 -1.73 31.85 8.34
N LYS A 82 -2.58 31.18 9.14
CA LYS A 82 -3.62 31.84 9.92
C LYS A 82 -3.98 31.00 11.13
N ASP A 83 -4.09 31.62 12.30
CA ASP A 83 -4.58 31.00 13.55
C ASP A 83 -3.87 29.69 13.92
N GLY A 84 -2.55 29.63 13.76
CA GLY A 84 -1.73 28.45 14.08
C GLY A 84 -1.81 27.33 13.04
N HIS A 85 -2.32 27.62 11.85
CA HIS A 85 -2.48 26.64 10.78
C HIS A 85 -2.01 27.19 9.43
N ALA A 86 -1.49 26.30 8.59
CA ALA A 86 -1.35 26.51 7.16
C ALA A 86 -2.67 26.17 6.48
N HIS A 87 -3.19 27.07 5.68
CA HIS A 87 -4.47 26.95 4.98
C HIS A 87 -4.26 26.87 3.48
N ALA A 88 -4.80 25.85 2.84
CA ALA A 88 -4.91 25.78 1.39
C ALA A 88 -6.06 26.68 0.90
N PRO A 89 -5.90 27.39 -0.25
CA PRO A 89 -6.98 28.16 -0.83
C PRO A 89 -8.12 27.23 -1.23
N HIS A 90 -9.37 27.66 -1.00
CA HIS A 90 -10.55 26.91 -1.40
C HIS A 90 -10.90 27.17 -2.87
N SER A 91 -11.08 26.11 -3.66
CA SER A 91 -11.59 26.21 -5.03
C SER A 91 -13.07 25.79 -5.09
N GLU A 92 -13.97 26.75 -5.29
CA GLU A 92 -15.39 26.50 -5.48
C GLU A 92 -15.71 25.77 -6.79
N ASN A 93 -14.76 25.77 -7.73
CA ASN A 93 -14.93 25.24 -9.09
C ASN A 93 -14.44 23.79 -9.24
N TYR A 94 -13.87 23.19 -8.20
CA TYR A 94 -13.34 21.83 -8.31
C TYR A 94 -14.43 20.79 -8.07
N MET A 95 -14.51 19.80 -8.96
CA MET A 95 -15.68 18.93 -9.14
C MET A 95 -15.84 17.80 -8.12
N ARG A 96 -14.91 17.58 -7.22
CA ARG A 96 -15.05 16.55 -6.17
C ARG A 96 -16.03 16.92 -5.06
N GLY A 97 -16.77 18.02 -5.20
CA GLY A 97 -17.72 18.45 -4.20
C GLY A 97 -17.02 18.82 -2.90
N GLY A 98 -16.19 19.80 -2.99
CA GLY A 98 -15.42 20.49 -1.99
C GLY A 98 -15.40 19.92 -0.57
N PHE A 99 -14.27 19.41 -0.14
CA PHE A 99 -13.99 19.47 1.29
C PHE A 99 -13.91 20.96 1.64
N SER A 100 -14.71 21.40 2.61
CA SER A 100 -14.55 22.71 3.21
C SER A 100 -13.10 22.85 3.67
N GLU A 101 -12.50 24.00 3.41
CA GLU A 101 -11.21 24.46 3.90
C GLU A 101 -10.28 23.35 4.47
N TRP A 102 -9.27 22.93 3.71
CA TRP A 102 -8.25 22.04 4.24
C TRP A 102 -7.17 22.86 4.96
N LYS A 103 -6.84 22.43 6.17
CA LYS A 103 -5.82 23.08 6.99
C LYS A 103 -5.02 22.07 7.79
N VAL A 104 -3.76 22.38 8.01
CA VAL A 104 -2.84 21.61 8.87
C VAL A 104 -2.27 22.52 9.98
N ARG A 105 -2.12 21.97 11.19
CA ARG A 105 -1.46 22.69 12.29
C ARG A 105 -0.02 23.01 11.88
N TRP A 106 0.39 24.25 12.09
CA TRP A 106 1.70 24.74 11.71
C TRP A 106 2.40 25.42 12.89
N ASP A 107 3.49 24.82 13.35
CA ASP A 107 4.34 25.30 14.42
C ASP A 107 5.75 25.51 13.85
N ALA A 108 5.96 26.66 13.23
CA ALA A 108 7.22 27.01 12.57
C ALA A 108 8.42 26.97 13.53
N ASP A 109 8.25 27.37 14.80
CA ASP A 109 9.37 27.42 15.75
C ASP A 109 9.86 26.00 16.09
N SER A 110 8.97 25.04 16.27
CA SER A 110 9.35 23.63 16.46
C SER A 110 9.97 23.05 15.21
N LEU A 111 9.46 23.38 14.01
CA LEU A 111 9.94 22.84 12.74
C LEU A 111 11.32 23.38 12.34
N LYS A 112 11.69 24.63 12.71
CA LYS A 112 13.02 25.20 12.47
C LYS A 112 14.13 24.28 12.96
N MET A 113 13.97 23.70 14.15
CA MET A 113 14.98 22.92 14.84
C MET A 113 14.81 21.42 14.73
N ILE A 114 13.88 20.94 13.89
CA ILE A 114 13.67 19.51 13.76
C ILE A 114 14.95 18.79 13.31
N GLY A 115 15.36 17.76 14.04
CA GLY A 115 16.64 17.07 13.86
C GLY A 115 17.85 17.81 14.45
N TRP A 116 17.73 19.07 14.86
CA TRP A 116 18.85 19.90 15.33
C TRP A 116 18.73 20.27 16.80
N SER A 117 19.89 20.41 17.46
CA SER A 117 20.01 20.94 18.81
C SER A 117 21.27 21.78 18.95
N VAL A 118 21.22 22.75 19.87
CA VAL A 118 22.36 23.60 20.19
C VAL A 118 22.68 23.47 21.69
N THR A 119 23.93 23.21 22.03
CA THR A 119 24.42 23.19 23.41
C THR A 119 25.57 24.17 23.60
N GLY A 120 25.71 24.76 24.82
CA GLY A 120 26.63 25.87 25.12
C GLY A 120 25.93 27.23 25.09
N GLN A 121 26.68 28.28 25.40
CA GLN A 121 26.15 29.66 25.51
C GLN A 121 26.11 30.33 24.15
N ALA A 122 24.98 30.25 23.48
CA ALA A 122 24.75 30.90 22.18
C ALA A 122 23.28 31.35 22.07
N ASP A 123 23.08 32.46 21.36
CA ASP A 123 21.77 32.79 20.79
C ASP A 123 21.75 32.23 19.38
N TYR A 124 20.62 31.59 18.98
CA TYR A 124 20.49 30.96 17.67
C TYR A 124 19.09 31.11 17.10
N ASP A 125 19.01 31.14 15.77
CA ASP A 125 17.74 31.10 15.02
C ASP A 125 18.03 30.65 13.58
N VAL A 126 17.01 30.20 12.90
CA VAL A 126 17.04 29.95 11.45
C VAL A 126 16.58 31.21 10.75
N VAL A 127 17.44 31.76 9.89
CA VAL A 127 17.27 33.07 9.26
C VAL A 127 17.56 33.02 7.75
N SER A 128 16.96 33.94 6.98
CA SER A 128 17.14 34.06 5.53
C SER A 128 17.97 35.28 5.09
N GLU A 129 18.65 35.96 6.03
CA GLU A 129 19.40 37.21 5.77
C GLU A 129 20.70 37.00 4.95
N ARG A 130 21.18 35.76 4.86
CA ARG A 130 22.38 35.38 4.10
C ARG A 130 22.15 34.01 3.44
N PRO A 131 21.35 33.94 2.36
CA PRO A 131 21.07 32.67 1.70
C PRO A 131 22.34 32.08 1.06
N LEU A 132 22.56 30.77 1.24
CA LEU A 132 23.57 30.04 0.47
C LEU A 132 23.09 29.86 -0.97
N HIS A 133 21.83 29.54 -1.14
CA HIS A 133 21.18 29.36 -2.44
C HIS A 133 19.75 29.94 -2.42
N PRO A 134 19.25 30.54 -3.54
CA PRO A 134 17.93 31.14 -3.57
C PRO A 134 16.77 30.13 -3.39
N ASN A 135 16.95 28.84 -3.73
CA ASN A 135 15.94 27.81 -3.56
C ASN A 135 15.87 27.29 -2.11
N THR A 136 16.94 27.50 -1.33
CA THR A 136 17.04 27.12 0.07
C THR A 136 17.63 28.32 0.83
N PRO A 137 16.81 29.37 1.05
CA PRO A 137 17.31 30.64 1.54
C PRO A 137 17.64 30.67 3.04
N ASN A 138 17.25 29.64 3.78
CA ASN A 138 17.40 29.64 5.23
C ASN A 138 18.73 29.03 5.67
N ALA A 139 19.28 29.56 6.76
CA ALA A 139 20.51 29.07 7.34
C ALA A 139 20.44 29.17 8.88
N MET A 140 21.11 28.27 9.58
CA MET A 140 21.30 28.36 11.03
C MET A 140 22.27 29.47 11.38
N LYS A 141 21.82 30.48 12.10
CA LYS A 141 22.63 31.52 12.69
C LYS A 141 22.97 31.20 14.13
N LEU A 142 24.25 31.15 14.47
CA LEU A 142 24.76 30.98 15.83
C LEU A 142 25.53 32.23 16.26
N GLN A 143 25.15 32.86 17.38
CA GLN A 143 25.87 33.94 18.05
C GLN A 143 26.44 33.40 19.37
N MET A 144 27.64 32.87 19.28
CA MET A 144 28.29 32.15 20.37
C MET A 144 28.95 33.14 21.36
N LYS A 145 28.70 32.95 22.65
CA LYS A 145 29.22 33.76 23.75
C LYS A 145 30.47 33.16 24.39
N GLU A 146 30.72 31.87 24.12
CA GLU A 146 31.87 31.15 24.63
C GLU A 146 32.39 30.12 23.59
N ALA A 147 33.57 29.57 23.84
CA ALA A 147 34.10 28.44 23.08
C ALA A 147 33.39 27.12 23.46
N GLY A 148 33.34 26.18 22.55
CA GLY A 148 32.78 24.85 22.77
C GLY A 148 31.27 24.74 22.53
N VAL A 149 30.66 25.71 21.88
CA VAL A 149 29.27 25.60 21.41
C VAL A 149 29.15 24.48 20.36
N VAL A 150 28.14 23.64 20.51
CA VAL A 150 27.90 22.50 19.65
C VAL A 150 26.56 22.66 18.93
N LEU A 151 26.57 22.54 17.61
CA LEU A 151 25.39 22.31 16.75
C LEU A 151 25.36 20.83 16.41
N ALA A 152 24.31 20.10 16.85
CA ALA A 152 24.22 18.65 16.70
C ALA A 152 22.96 18.25 15.88
N ASN A 153 23.12 17.25 15.01
CA ASN A 153 22.03 16.64 14.25
C ASN A 153 21.88 15.16 14.65
N GLU A 154 20.64 14.76 14.94
CA GLU A 154 20.29 13.38 15.32
C GLU A 154 19.89 12.48 14.12
N GLY A 155 19.89 13.02 12.90
CA GLY A 155 19.42 12.30 11.72
C GLY A 155 17.90 12.04 11.74
N TYR A 156 17.50 10.99 11.03
CA TYR A 156 16.10 10.52 10.99
C TYR A 156 15.88 9.48 12.12
N TRP A 157 15.57 9.96 13.34
CA TRP A 157 15.39 9.14 14.57
C TRP A 157 16.61 8.30 14.94
N GLY A 158 17.77 8.86 14.74
CA GLY A 158 19.09 8.30 14.93
C GLY A 158 19.94 8.44 13.68
N LEU A 159 21.21 8.83 13.84
CA LEU A 159 22.18 8.94 12.76
C LEU A 159 23.01 7.65 12.72
N PRO A 160 22.73 6.71 11.78
CA PRO A 160 23.40 5.42 11.73
C PRO A 160 24.79 5.53 11.12
N VAL A 161 25.80 5.02 11.83
CA VAL A 161 27.15 4.84 11.29
C VAL A 161 27.69 3.46 11.62
N VAL A 162 28.46 2.91 10.69
CA VAL A 162 29.10 1.59 10.82
C VAL A 162 30.62 1.80 10.91
N GLY A 163 31.23 1.23 11.94
CA GLY A 163 32.67 1.33 12.14
C GLY A 163 33.47 0.79 10.96
N GLY A 164 34.40 1.60 10.43
CA GLY A 164 35.21 1.28 9.26
C GLY A 164 34.57 1.58 7.91
N ASP A 165 33.27 1.84 7.82
CA ASP A 165 32.64 2.34 6.59
C ASP A 165 32.97 3.83 6.39
N LYS A 166 32.94 4.28 5.14
CA LYS A 166 33.30 5.64 4.76
C LYS A 166 32.07 6.48 4.46
N TYR A 167 32.13 7.73 4.90
CA TYR A 167 31.06 8.71 4.73
C TYR A 167 31.65 10.01 4.18
N ASP A 168 30.96 10.64 3.24
CA ASP A 168 31.26 11.97 2.73
C ASP A 168 30.55 13.02 3.59
N LEU A 169 31.30 13.79 4.35
CA LEU A 169 30.81 14.97 5.06
C LEU A 169 30.92 16.19 4.13
N ARG A 170 29.85 16.99 4.06
CA ARG A 170 29.81 18.26 3.34
C ARG A 170 28.97 19.27 4.11
N PHE A 171 29.49 20.45 4.34
CA PHE A 171 28.73 21.54 4.96
C PHE A 171 29.27 22.89 4.55
N TYR A 172 28.45 23.93 4.72
CA TYR A 172 28.84 25.30 4.42
C TYR A 172 28.83 26.16 5.67
N VAL A 173 29.83 27.06 5.79
CA VAL A 173 29.92 28.05 6.88
C VAL A 173 30.17 29.41 6.27
N ASN A 174 29.46 30.44 6.78
CA ASN A 174 29.76 31.83 6.59
C ASN A 174 30.14 32.42 7.97
N ALA A 175 31.43 32.63 8.19
CA ALA A 175 31.94 33.23 9.41
C ALA A 175 31.83 34.76 9.32
N ALA A 176 30.86 35.37 10.00
CA ALA A 176 30.65 36.79 9.97
C ALA A 176 31.77 37.55 10.73
N ASP A 177 31.85 37.29 12.03
CA ASP A 177 32.90 37.85 12.93
C ASP A 177 33.59 36.74 13.76
N TYR A 178 33.33 35.49 13.44
CA TYR A 178 33.85 34.32 14.13
C TYR A 178 35.34 34.12 13.81
N PRO A 179 36.23 34.13 14.85
CA PRO A 179 37.67 34.02 14.62
C PRO A 179 38.23 32.59 14.70
N GLY A 180 37.41 31.66 15.17
CA GLY A 180 37.81 30.29 15.48
C GLY A 180 37.68 29.29 14.33
N ASN A 181 37.76 28.02 14.67
CA ASN A 181 37.66 26.86 13.79
C ASN A 181 36.45 25.99 14.14
N VAL A 182 36.10 25.06 13.24
CA VAL A 182 35.02 24.09 13.43
C VAL A 182 35.61 22.69 13.49
N THR A 183 35.15 21.87 14.44
CA THR A 183 35.47 20.44 14.48
C THR A 183 34.20 19.66 14.27
N ALA A 184 34.16 18.88 13.19
CA ALA A 184 33.07 17.92 12.99
C ALA A 184 33.33 16.62 13.75
N LYS A 185 32.34 16.14 14.49
CA LYS A 185 32.42 14.88 15.26
C LYS A 185 31.23 13.99 14.93
N VAL A 186 31.47 12.69 14.78
CA VAL A 186 30.44 11.68 14.88
C VAL A 186 30.50 11.08 16.29
N VAL A 187 29.38 11.09 16.98
CA VAL A 187 29.26 10.72 18.38
C VAL A 187 28.18 9.66 18.56
N SER A 188 28.46 8.65 19.39
CA SER A 188 27.45 7.63 19.71
C SER A 188 26.30 8.20 20.55
N ALA A 189 25.23 7.47 20.70
CA ALA A 189 24.11 7.81 21.58
C ALA A 189 24.55 8.03 23.05
N GLU A 190 25.61 7.32 23.50
CA GLU A 190 26.18 7.45 24.83
C GLU A 190 27.22 8.56 24.94
N GLY A 191 27.45 9.33 23.88
CA GLY A 191 28.41 10.44 23.89
C GLY A 191 29.87 10.05 23.59
N VAL A 192 30.15 8.84 23.11
CA VAL A 192 31.50 8.42 22.71
C VAL A 192 31.81 8.99 21.32
N VAL A 193 32.98 9.67 21.21
CA VAL A 193 33.46 10.20 19.92
C VAL A 193 33.92 9.03 19.02
N LEU A 194 33.21 8.81 17.90
CA LEU A 194 33.51 7.76 16.91
C LEU A 194 34.41 8.29 15.80
N SER A 195 34.36 9.58 15.50
CA SER A 195 35.26 10.26 14.56
C SER A 195 35.33 11.73 14.87
N GLU A 196 36.50 12.35 14.60
CA GLU A 196 36.74 13.77 14.80
C GLU A 196 37.58 14.33 13.65
N THR A 197 37.13 15.45 13.04
CA THR A 197 37.81 16.09 11.92
C THR A 197 37.80 17.60 12.08
N PRO A 198 38.95 18.25 12.26
CA PRO A 198 39.07 19.70 12.38
C PRO A 198 39.06 20.39 11.02
N PHE A 199 38.45 21.58 10.98
CA PHE A 199 38.39 22.46 9.80
C PHE A 199 38.84 23.86 10.19
N GLU A 200 39.81 24.38 9.46
CA GLU A 200 40.29 25.76 9.59
C GLU A 200 39.33 26.69 8.79
N ILE A 201 38.77 27.70 9.45
CA ILE A 201 37.95 28.71 8.82
C ILE A 201 38.86 29.79 8.21
N LYS A 202 38.96 29.81 6.87
CA LYS A 202 39.93 30.67 6.14
C LYS A 202 39.32 31.97 5.65
N THR A 203 38.01 32.01 5.35
CA THR A 203 37.33 33.18 4.81
C THR A 203 36.28 33.69 5.78
N ARG A 204 36.04 35.01 5.78
CA ARG A 204 35.01 35.66 6.59
C ARG A 204 34.05 36.46 5.72
N GLY A 205 32.78 36.47 6.09
CA GLY A 205 31.73 37.21 5.39
C GLY A 205 31.20 36.59 4.13
N GLU A 206 31.81 35.49 3.67
CA GLU A 206 31.39 34.71 2.50
C GLU A 206 31.14 33.25 2.87
N TRP A 207 30.28 32.59 2.10
CA TRP A 207 30.04 31.15 2.21
C TRP A 207 31.25 30.37 1.73
N GLN A 208 31.68 29.39 2.50
CA GLN A 208 32.72 28.44 2.14
C GLN A 208 32.27 27.02 2.38
N GLU A 209 32.53 26.15 1.39
CA GLU A 209 32.30 24.71 1.45
C GLU A 209 33.44 24.04 2.23
N TYR A 210 33.05 23.10 3.09
CA TYR A 210 33.95 22.19 3.81
C TYR A 210 33.55 20.74 3.52
N THR A 211 34.54 19.91 3.17
CA THR A 211 34.34 18.50 2.84
C THR A 211 35.39 17.64 3.52
N ALA A 212 35.00 16.42 3.94
CA ALA A 212 35.91 15.41 4.44
C ALA A 212 35.36 14.00 4.24
N GLU A 213 36.23 13.02 4.06
CA GLU A 213 35.90 11.62 4.22
C GLU A 213 35.95 11.28 5.73
N ILE A 214 34.85 10.79 6.27
CA ILE A 214 34.71 10.37 7.66
C ILE A 214 34.74 8.85 7.74
N THR A 215 35.54 8.29 8.66
CA THR A 215 35.56 6.85 8.93
C THR A 215 35.38 6.64 10.44
N PRO A 216 34.19 6.33 10.94
CA PRO A 216 33.95 6.06 12.35
C PRO A 216 34.76 4.85 12.85
N ASN A 217 35.27 4.91 14.09
CA ASN A 217 35.97 3.79 14.71
C ASN A 217 35.06 2.80 15.46
N GLY A 218 33.75 3.04 15.45
CA GLY A 218 32.73 2.19 16.07
C GLY A 218 31.40 2.30 15.35
N THR A 219 30.50 1.37 15.63
CA THR A 219 29.14 1.32 15.06
C THR A 219 28.13 1.84 16.05
N ASP A 220 27.26 2.73 15.62
CA ASP A 220 26.08 3.20 16.34
C ASP A 220 24.95 3.55 15.35
N TYR A 221 23.72 3.17 15.68
CA TYR A 221 22.56 3.43 14.82
C TYR A 221 21.69 4.59 15.32
N LYS A 222 22.09 5.22 16.45
CA LYS A 222 21.39 6.34 17.08
C LYS A 222 22.34 7.48 17.47
N GLY A 223 23.47 7.57 16.75
CA GLY A 223 24.47 8.58 16.98
C GLY A 223 24.03 9.98 16.52
N PHE A 224 24.99 10.90 16.58
CA PHE A 224 24.82 12.30 16.21
C PHE A 224 26.00 12.77 15.36
N LEU A 225 25.72 13.70 14.42
CA LEU A 225 26.76 14.55 13.83
C LEU A 225 26.81 15.86 14.60
N GLN A 226 28.00 16.27 15.04
CA GLN A 226 28.22 17.49 15.78
C GLN A 226 29.19 18.41 15.05
N LEU A 227 28.86 19.70 14.97
CA LEU A 227 29.78 20.76 14.60
C LEU A 227 30.13 21.55 15.88
N VAL A 228 31.38 21.49 16.30
CA VAL A 228 31.90 22.11 17.55
C VAL A 228 32.69 23.33 17.19
N PHE A 229 32.33 24.50 17.78
CA PHE A 229 32.94 25.79 17.52
C PHE A 229 33.86 26.17 18.68
N ASP A 230 35.13 26.50 18.41
CA ASP A 230 36.18 26.66 19.41
C ASP A 230 36.40 28.13 19.91
N ALA A 231 35.58 29.09 19.45
CA ALA A 231 35.65 30.50 19.84
C ALA A 231 34.27 31.15 19.95
N PRO A 232 34.10 32.25 20.68
CA PRO A 232 32.92 33.12 20.54
C PRO A 232 32.89 33.84 19.19
N GLY A 233 31.71 34.27 18.76
CA GLY A 233 31.48 34.99 17.48
C GLY A 233 30.25 34.52 16.76
N THR A 234 29.99 35.09 15.59
CA THR A 234 28.78 34.79 14.78
C THR A 234 29.14 33.99 13.55
N VAL A 235 28.43 32.89 13.36
CA VAL A 235 28.50 32.06 12.15
C VAL A 235 27.12 31.79 11.61
N TYR A 236 27.04 31.51 10.29
CA TYR A 236 25.91 30.92 9.62
C TYR A 236 26.35 29.55 9.11
N VAL A 237 25.51 28.56 9.30
CA VAL A 237 25.71 27.18 8.83
C VAL A 237 24.56 26.79 7.93
N ASP A 238 24.83 26.18 6.81
CA ASP A 238 23.83 25.69 5.88
C ASP A 238 24.31 24.43 5.15
N TYR A 239 23.36 23.69 4.58
CA TYR A 239 23.58 22.44 3.84
C TYR A 239 24.59 21.51 4.52
N VAL A 240 24.17 20.91 5.62
CA VAL A 240 24.97 19.90 6.30
C VAL A 240 24.54 18.53 5.84
N SER A 241 25.45 17.75 5.29
CA SER A 241 25.21 16.42 4.74
C SER A 241 26.27 15.43 5.25
N LEU A 242 25.85 14.24 5.64
CA LEU A 242 26.72 13.12 5.92
C LEU A 242 26.19 11.91 5.13
N PHE A 243 26.88 11.55 4.06
CA PHE A 243 26.41 10.60 3.09
C PHE A 243 27.29 9.34 3.04
N PRO A 244 26.74 8.10 3.18
CA PRO A 244 27.55 6.90 3.08
C PRO A 244 28.07 6.69 1.65
N GLN A 245 29.34 6.29 1.51
CA GLN A 245 29.89 5.88 0.21
C GLN A 245 29.38 4.51 -0.21
N LYS A 246 28.97 3.67 0.73
CA LYS A 246 28.39 2.35 0.50
C LYS A 246 26.90 2.43 0.20
N THR A 247 26.57 2.85 -1.02
CA THR A 247 25.20 2.93 -1.52
C THR A 247 24.88 1.75 -2.45
N PHE A 248 23.62 1.58 -2.82
CA PHE A 248 23.21 0.61 -3.84
C PHE A 248 23.94 0.90 -5.17
N LYS A 249 24.59 -0.13 -5.74
CA LYS A 249 25.44 -0.02 -6.93
C LYS A 249 26.57 1.03 -6.82
N GLY A 250 26.90 1.52 -5.64
CA GLY A 250 27.94 2.53 -5.43
C GLY A 250 27.62 3.89 -6.04
N ARG A 251 26.36 4.22 -6.25
CA ARG A 251 25.95 5.49 -6.82
C ARG A 251 26.20 6.65 -5.84
N LYS A 252 26.80 7.73 -6.36
CA LYS A 252 26.88 9.00 -5.65
C LYS A 252 25.46 9.57 -5.52
N ASN A 253 25.13 10.17 -4.37
CA ASN A 253 23.75 10.59 -4.07
C ASN A 253 22.75 9.45 -4.22
N GLY A 254 23.16 8.23 -3.83
CA GLY A 254 22.46 6.98 -4.11
C GLY A 254 21.51 6.54 -3.00
N MET A 255 21.02 5.32 -3.17
CA MET A 255 20.02 4.70 -2.29
C MET A 255 20.71 3.88 -1.21
N ARG A 256 20.08 3.78 -0.04
CA ARG A 256 20.45 2.90 1.05
C ARG A 256 20.47 1.44 0.55
N ALA A 257 21.62 0.79 0.68
CA ALA A 257 21.88 -0.47 -0.03
C ALA A 257 20.97 -1.61 0.37
N ASP A 258 20.60 -1.75 1.65
CA ASP A 258 19.72 -2.81 2.15
C ASP A 258 18.27 -2.62 1.67
N VAL A 259 17.75 -1.39 1.68
CA VAL A 259 16.38 -1.08 1.22
C VAL A 259 16.26 -1.24 -0.29
N ALA A 260 17.20 -0.68 -1.05
CA ALA A 260 17.22 -0.80 -2.50
C ALA A 260 17.41 -2.26 -2.97
N GLN A 261 18.15 -3.09 -2.20
CA GLN A 261 18.28 -4.52 -2.50
C GLN A 261 16.95 -5.25 -2.33
N LEU A 262 16.16 -4.95 -1.28
CA LEU A 262 14.80 -5.51 -1.14
C LEU A 262 13.92 -5.14 -2.35
N LEU A 263 14.03 -3.91 -2.85
CA LEU A 263 13.30 -3.51 -4.06
C LEU A 263 13.77 -4.28 -5.31
N ALA A 264 15.08 -4.43 -5.48
CA ALA A 264 15.65 -5.19 -6.59
C ALA A 264 15.27 -6.68 -6.56
N ASP A 265 15.16 -7.27 -5.35
CA ASP A 265 14.79 -8.68 -5.16
C ASP A 265 13.34 -8.99 -5.54
N LEU A 266 12.47 -7.98 -5.64
CA LEU A 266 11.13 -8.09 -6.22
C LEU A 266 11.17 -8.34 -7.73
N LYS A 267 12.30 -8.04 -8.40
CA LYS A 267 12.45 -8.00 -9.87
C LYS A 267 11.36 -7.19 -10.55
N PRO A 268 11.16 -5.93 -10.16
CA PRO A 268 10.06 -5.14 -10.70
C PRO A 268 10.23 -4.88 -12.19
N GLY A 269 9.14 -5.06 -12.94
CA GLY A 269 9.09 -4.75 -14.36
C GLY A 269 9.11 -3.26 -14.64
N PHE A 270 8.60 -2.45 -13.72
CA PHE A 270 8.57 -0.99 -13.79
C PHE A 270 8.61 -0.35 -12.39
N VAL A 271 8.96 0.93 -12.34
CA VAL A 271 8.87 1.79 -11.14
C VAL A 271 8.01 2.99 -11.47
N ARG A 272 6.95 3.25 -10.68
CA ARG A 272 6.10 4.44 -10.74
C ARG A 272 6.63 5.50 -9.78
N TRP A 273 6.86 6.74 -10.29
CA TRP A 273 7.38 7.90 -9.55
C TRP A 273 6.73 9.20 -10.07
N PRO A 274 6.54 10.25 -9.32
CA PRO A 274 6.91 10.46 -7.90
C PRO A 274 5.93 9.84 -6.92
N GLY A 275 4.85 9.24 -7.36
CA GLY A 275 3.89 8.55 -6.54
C GLY A 275 2.45 8.88 -6.87
N GLY A 276 1.62 8.86 -5.86
CA GLY A 276 0.20 9.14 -5.87
C GLY A 276 -0.13 10.61 -5.67
N CYS A 277 -0.80 10.91 -4.54
CA CYS A 277 -1.27 12.27 -4.22
C CYS A 277 -0.19 13.34 -4.21
N ILE A 278 1.08 13.03 -3.93
CA ILE A 278 2.15 14.04 -3.95
C ILE A 278 2.44 14.60 -5.34
N ALA A 279 2.19 13.82 -6.40
CA ALA A 279 2.33 14.31 -7.78
C ALA A 279 1.40 15.52 -8.05
N GLU A 280 0.30 15.59 -7.31
CA GLU A 280 -0.72 16.63 -7.40
C GLU A 280 -0.55 17.75 -6.35
N GLY A 281 -0.02 17.39 -5.16
CA GLY A 281 0.15 18.32 -4.04
C GLY A 281 -1.14 18.71 -3.34
N ALA A 282 -1.00 19.40 -2.22
CA ALA A 282 -2.14 19.96 -1.47
C ALA A 282 -2.75 21.19 -2.16
N THR A 283 -1.92 21.93 -2.90
CA THR A 283 -2.29 23.01 -3.83
C THR A 283 -1.60 22.75 -5.17
N TYR A 284 -1.99 23.42 -6.23
CA TYR A 284 -1.28 23.31 -7.52
C TYR A 284 0.18 23.75 -7.41
N GLU A 285 0.49 24.73 -6.58
CA GLU A 285 1.86 25.20 -6.34
C GLU A 285 2.69 24.21 -5.50
N ASN A 286 2.05 23.39 -4.66
CA ASN A 286 2.69 22.38 -3.81
C ASN A 286 2.90 21.02 -4.51
N ARG A 287 2.53 20.89 -5.80
CA ARG A 287 2.78 19.68 -6.58
C ARG A 287 4.25 19.37 -6.73
N VAL A 288 4.61 18.15 -7.04
CA VAL A 288 5.99 17.81 -7.41
C VAL A 288 6.37 18.53 -8.69
N LYS A 289 7.35 19.42 -8.60
CA LYS A 289 8.00 20.09 -9.74
C LYS A 289 9.27 19.32 -10.05
N TRP A 290 9.19 18.33 -10.93
CA TRP A 290 10.28 17.40 -11.20
C TRP A 290 11.60 18.09 -11.56
N GLN A 291 11.56 19.28 -12.19
CA GLN A 291 12.73 20.09 -12.52
C GLN A 291 13.51 20.54 -11.27
N GLU A 292 12.80 20.82 -10.18
CA GLU A 292 13.37 21.26 -8.91
C GLU A 292 14.05 20.11 -8.14
N THR A 293 13.84 18.87 -8.58
CA THR A 293 14.45 17.66 -8.04
C THR A 293 15.78 17.29 -8.73
N LEU A 294 16.24 18.12 -9.68
CA LEU A 294 17.46 17.90 -10.46
C LEU A 294 18.66 18.67 -9.89
N GLY A 295 19.86 18.25 -10.28
CA GLY A 295 21.12 18.94 -9.97
C GLY A 295 21.70 18.58 -8.60
N ASP A 296 22.62 19.42 -8.09
CA ASP A 296 23.24 19.23 -6.78
C ASP A 296 22.16 19.29 -5.68
N PRO A 297 22.07 18.31 -4.76
CA PRO A 297 21.11 18.33 -3.66
C PRO A 297 21.11 19.62 -2.83
N MET A 298 22.23 20.34 -2.74
CA MET A 298 22.32 21.63 -2.08
C MET A 298 21.44 22.71 -2.74
N THR A 299 21.16 22.57 -4.04
CA THR A 299 20.37 23.55 -4.81
C THR A 299 18.92 23.18 -4.99
N ARG A 300 18.51 21.99 -4.53
CA ARG A 300 17.14 21.49 -4.71
C ARG A 300 16.18 22.17 -3.72
N HIS A 301 15.05 22.59 -4.25
CA HIS A 301 13.98 23.10 -3.41
C HIS A 301 13.45 22.00 -2.48
N SER A 302 13.43 22.27 -1.18
CA SER A 302 12.77 21.40 -0.19
C SER A 302 11.31 21.84 -0.07
N GLU A 303 10.38 20.88 -0.06
CA GLU A 303 8.95 21.19 -0.03
C GLU A 303 8.22 20.35 1.02
N TRP A 304 7.33 20.99 1.76
CA TRP A 304 6.37 20.26 2.57
C TRP A 304 5.39 19.50 1.68
N ILE A 305 5.16 18.25 2.04
CA ILE A 305 4.24 17.36 1.30
C ILE A 305 2.98 17.07 2.10
N LEU A 306 1.92 16.69 1.42
CA LEU A 306 0.60 16.44 2.00
C LEU A 306 0.55 15.24 2.99
N TRP A 307 1.67 14.53 3.16
CA TRP A 307 1.90 13.50 4.20
C TRP A 307 2.58 14.06 5.46
N ASN A 308 2.42 15.38 5.72
CA ASN A 308 2.75 16.10 6.94
C ASN A 308 4.25 16.18 7.32
N TYR A 309 5.15 16.18 6.33
CA TYR A 309 6.57 16.44 6.54
C TYR A 309 7.20 17.07 5.29
N HIS A 310 8.45 17.57 5.41
CA HIS A 310 9.21 18.07 4.28
C HIS A 310 9.99 16.97 3.58
N CYS A 311 10.01 17.02 2.25
CA CYS A 311 10.85 16.21 1.38
C CYS A 311 11.97 17.05 0.79
N THR A 312 13.20 16.53 0.81
CA THR A 312 14.38 17.18 0.25
C THR A 312 14.59 16.86 -1.24
N TRP A 313 13.73 16.03 -1.80
CA TRP A 313 13.83 15.49 -3.18
C TRP A 313 15.20 14.86 -3.47
N GLY A 314 15.80 14.21 -2.46
CA GLY A 314 17.05 13.48 -2.64
C GLY A 314 16.90 12.33 -3.64
N PHE A 315 15.80 11.57 -3.56
CA PHE A 315 15.38 10.64 -4.59
C PHE A 315 14.53 11.36 -5.65
N GLY A 316 15.20 12.21 -6.44
CA GLY A 316 14.58 13.02 -7.48
C GLY A 316 14.41 12.28 -8.80
N TYR A 317 13.98 13.03 -9.83
CA TYR A 317 13.67 12.46 -11.16
C TYR A 317 14.88 11.77 -11.82
N HIS A 318 16.08 12.35 -11.67
CA HIS A 318 17.29 11.72 -12.20
C HIS A 318 17.63 10.40 -11.48
N GLU A 319 17.62 10.41 -10.16
CA GLU A 319 17.92 9.24 -9.33
C GLU A 319 16.89 8.12 -9.54
N PHE A 320 15.62 8.47 -9.73
CA PHE A 320 14.57 7.53 -10.09
C PHE A 320 14.85 6.84 -11.43
N LEU A 321 15.14 7.61 -12.49
CA LEU A 321 15.46 7.05 -13.80
C LEU A 321 16.71 6.16 -13.76
N GLN A 322 17.74 6.58 -13.04
CA GLN A 322 18.95 5.82 -12.82
C GLN A 322 18.68 4.53 -12.02
N PHE A 323 17.82 4.60 -11.00
CA PHE A 323 17.43 3.42 -10.23
C PHE A 323 16.68 2.40 -11.10
N CYS A 324 15.77 2.84 -11.98
CA CYS A 324 15.11 1.96 -12.94
C CYS A 324 16.13 1.21 -13.81
N GLU A 325 17.13 1.91 -14.32
CA GLU A 325 18.21 1.29 -15.12
C GLU A 325 19.02 0.28 -14.30
N ASP A 326 19.38 0.64 -13.06
CA ASP A 326 20.17 -0.20 -12.16
C ASP A 326 19.51 -1.55 -11.82
N ILE A 327 18.17 -1.60 -11.79
CA ILE A 327 17.39 -2.81 -11.48
C ILE A 327 16.75 -3.45 -12.72
N GLY A 328 16.92 -2.86 -13.93
CA GLY A 328 16.38 -3.37 -15.19
C GLY A 328 14.87 -3.14 -15.37
N ALA A 329 14.30 -2.19 -14.63
CA ALA A 329 12.89 -1.81 -14.70
C ALA A 329 12.63 -0.73 -15.77
N ASP A 330 11.40 -0.66 -16.30
CA ASP A 330 10.96 0.47 -17.10
C ASP A 330 10.53 1.63 -16.16
N ALA A 331 10.74 2.87 -16.61
CA ALA A 331 10.29 4.02 -15.83
C ALA A 331 8.83 4.35 -16.16
N MET A 332 8.06 4.68 -15.12
CA MET A 332 6.72 5.26 -15.20
C MET A 332 6.72 6.60 -14.47
N PHE A 333 6.47 7.67 -15.21
CA PHE A 333 6.36 9.02 -14.65
C PHE A 333 4.91 9.43 -14.48
N VAL A 334 4.51 9.82 -13.27
CA VAL A 334 3.20 10.40 -13.00
C VAL A 334 3.28 11.90 -13.19
N ALA A 335 2.67 12.39 -14.25
CA ALA A 335 2.67 13.79 -14.62
C ALA A 335 1.48 14.53 -14.01
N ASN A 336 1.71 15.67 -13.37
CA ASN A 336 0.62 16.55 -12.99
C ASN A 336 -0.10 17.10 -14.23
N VAL A 337 -1.42 17.05 -14.22
CA VAL A 337 -2.27 17.49 -15.34
C VAL A 337 -2.93 18.86 -15.12
N GLY A 338 -2.33 19.66 -14.25
CA GLY A 338 -2.85 20.99 -13.90
C GLY A 338 -3.89 20.95 -12.79
N LEU A 339 -3.92 19.84 -12.00
CA LEU A 339 -4.86 19.64 -10.89
C LEU A 339 -4.08 19.31 -9.62
N SER A 340 -4.53 19.84 -8.46
CA SER A 340 -4.07 19.40 -7.16
C SER A 340 -4.90 18.21 -6.65
N CYS A 341 -4.45 17.58 -5.56
CA CYS A 341 -5.16 16.46 -4.96
C CYS A 341 -6.56 16.88 -4.50
N GLY A 342 -7.58 16.37 -5.17
CA GLY A 342 -8.97 16.70 -4.91
C GLY A 342 -9.48 16.25 -3.53
N LEU A 343 -8.77 15.31 -2.86
CA LEU A 343 -9.04 14.93 -1.46
C LEU A 343 -8.65 16.02 -0.46
N ARG A 344 -7.82 16.99 -0.87
CA ARG A 344 -7.33 18.09 -0.01
C ARG A 344 -8.07 19.39 -0.32
N ASN A 345 -7.82 19.96 -1.47
CA ASN A 345 -8.36 21.28 -1.84
C ASN A 345 -9.01 21.33 -3.21
N GLY A 346 -8.44 20.64 -4.20
CA GLY A 346 -8.90 20.66 -5.58
C GLY A 346 -8.65 21.97 -6.30
N ASP A 347 -7.48 22.57 -6.08
CA ASP A 347 -6.98 23.72 -6.86
C ASP A 347 -6.54 23.28 -8.26
N PHE A 348 -6.52 24.16 -9.25
CA PHE A 348 -6.20 23.82 -10.63
C PHE A 348 -5.69 25.01 -11.45
N THR A 349 -5.02 24.71 -12.58
CA THR A 349 -4.68 25.68 -13.61
C THR A 349 -5.49 25.44 -14.89
N THR A 350 -5.82 26.52 -15.59
CA THR A 350 -6.44 26.47 -16.92
C THR A 350 -5.41 26.52 -18.05
N ASP A 351 -4.12 26.76 -17.73
CA ASP A 351 -3.04 26.85 -18.72
C ASP A 351 -2.62 25.46 -19.21
N LEU A 352 -3.33 24.98 -20.22
CA LEU A 352 -3.05 23.68 -20.83
C LEU A 352 -1.68 23.65 -21.51
N ASP A 353 -1.24 24.75 -22.14
CA ASP A 353 0.04 24.81 -22.87
C ASP A 353 1.22 24.63 -21.88
N ALA A 354 1.14 25.27 -20.73
CA ALA A 354 2.14 25.08 -19.66
C ALA A 354 2.21 23.64 -19.18
N VAL A 355 1.05 22.99 -18.97
CA VAL A 355 0.98 21.58 -18.57
C VAL A 355 1.58 20.67 -19.63
N VAL A 356 1.21 20.85 -20.90
CA VAL A 356 1.78 20.09 -22.04
C VAL A 356 3.30 20.27 -22.11
N GLN A 357 3.79 21.50 -21.96
CA GLN A 357 5.21 21.78 -22.04
C GLN A 357 5.99 21.16 -20.88
N ASP A 358 5.40 21.15 -19.67
CA ASP A 358 6.01 20.50 -18.51
C ASP A 358 6.19 18.99 -18.71
N ILE A 359 5.15 18.30 -19.21
CA ILE A 359 5.19 16.87 -19.52
C ILE A 359 6.22 16.59 -20.63
N ARG A 360 6.23 17.40 -21.69
CA ARG A 360 7.21 17.26 -22.79
C ARG A 360 8.65 17.45 -22.32
N ASN A 361 8.89 18.39 -21.43
CA ASN A 361 10.21 18.63 -20.85
C ASN A 361 10.69 17.42 -20.02
N ALA A 362 9.80 16.77 -19.25
CA ALA A 362 10.12 15.56 -18.50
C ALA A 362 10.47 14.39 -19.44
N ILE A 363 9.68 14.19 -20.49
CA ILE A 363 9.95 13.18 -21.51
C ILE A 363 11.29 13.46 -22.21
N GLU A 364 11.55 14.74 -22.59
CA GLU A 364 12.82 15.13 -23.22
C GLU A 364 14.02 14.93 -22.29
N TYR A 365 13.87 15.22 -20.97
CA TYR A 365 14.93 14.91 -20.01
C TYR A 365 15.26 13.42 -20.00
N ALA A 366 14.24 12.57 -19.96
CA ALA A 366 14.42 11.12 -19.92
C ALA A 366 14.95 10.56 -21.26
N MET A 367 14.32 10.92 -22.37
CA MET A 367 14.49 10.25 -23.68
C MET A 367 15.16 11.10 -24.75
N GLY A 368 15.24 12.43 -24.57
CA GLY A 368 15.80 13.33 -25.57
C GLY A 368 17.29 13.13 -25.81
N ASP A 369 17.74 13.40 -27.04
CA ASP A 369 19.17 13.41 -27.40
C ASP A 369 19.91 14.49 -26.58
N LYS A 370 21.19 14.25 -26.29
CA LYS A 370 22.06 15.18 -25.55
C LYS A 370 22.22 16.55 -26.19
N SER A 371 21.80 16.74 -27.45
CA SER A 371 21.76 18.04 -28.15
C SER A 371 20.49 18.85 -27.84
N THR A 372 19.45 18.25 -27.25
CA THR A 372 18.23 18.93 -26.83
C THR A 372 18.45 19.66 -25.51
N THR A 373 17.55 20.57 -25.18
CA THR A 373 17.68 21.40 -23.95
C THR A 373 17.73 20.53 -22.67
N TRP A 374 16.80 19.59 -22.51
CA TRP A 374 16.72 18.76 -21.33
C TRP A 374 17.62 17.54 -21.39
N GLY A 375 17.85 16.96 -22.58
CA GLY A 375 18.85 15.92 -22.80
C GLY A 375 20.28 16.39 -22.48
N ALA A 376 20.62 17.65 -22.76
CA ALA A 376 21.89 18.26 -22.38
C ALA A 376 22.04 18.35 -20.85
N LYS A 377 20.97 18.69 -20.12
CA LYS A 377 20.97 18.72 -18.64
C LYS A 377 21.15 17.32 -18.04
N ARG A 378 20.50 16.29 -18.62
CA ARG A 378 20.73 14.90 -18.23
C ARG A 378 22.19 14.49 -18.44
N ALA A 379 22.75 14.84 -19.61
CA ALA A 379 24.16 14.53 -19.92
C ALA A 379 25.12 15.26 -18.96
N ALA A 380 24.83 16.51 -18.59
CA ALA A 380 25.60 17.26 -17.59
C ALA A 380 25.49 16.64 -16.17
N ALA A 381 24.38 16.01 -15.87
CA ALA A 381 24.19 15.23 -14.65
C ALA A 381 24.91 13.86 -14.64
N GLY A 382 25.71 13.55 -15.70
CA GLY A 382 26.53 12.37 -15.81
C GLY A 382 25.91 11.21 -16.60
N HIS A 383 24.73 11.39 -17.21
CA HIS A 383 24.06 10.36 -17.99
C HIS A 383 23.75 10.85 -19.44
N PRO A 384 24.70 10.76 -20.37
CA PRO A 384 24.53 11.28 -21.75
C PRO A 384 23.51 10.47 -22.57
N GLU A 385 23.35 9.17 -22.30
CA GLU A 385 22.44 8.32 -23.04
C GLU A 385 21.00 8.45 -22.53
N PRO A 386 19.97 8.26 -23.39
CA PRO A 386 18.58 8.25 -22.97
C PRO A 386 18.25 7.14 -21.99
N PHE A 387 17.39 7.43 -21.03
CA PHE A 387 16.74 6.44 -20.16
C PHE A 387 15.54 5.79 -20.86
N LYS A 388 15.01 4.70 -20.27
CA LYS A 388 13.83 3.99 -20.77
C LYS A 388 12.56 4.47 -20.05
N LEU A 389 12.00 5.59 -20.46
CA LEU A 389 10.67 6.02 -20.02
C LEU A 389 9.62 5.32 -20.90
N LYS A 390 8.88 4.38 -20.32
CA LYS A 390 7.89 3.58 -21.05
C LYS A 390 6.47 4.08 -20.85
N TYR A 391 6.17 4.56 -19.64
CA TYR A 391 4.83 4.93 -19.23
C TYR A 391 4.81 6.37 -18.73
N VAL A 392 3.75 7.10 -19.11
CA VAL A 392 3.42 8.41 -18.53
C VAL A 392 1.98 8.36 -18.07
N GLU A 393 1.76 8.42 -16.77
CA GLU A 393 0.45 8.51 -16.19
C GLU A 393 0.03 9.97 -16.11
N LEU A 394 -1.15 10.31 -16.62
CA LEU A 394 -1.67 11.66 -16.70
C LEU A 394 -2.59 11.93 -15.50
N GLY A 395 -2.03 12.44 -14.41
CA GLY A 395 -2.70 12.69 -13.14
C GLY A 395 -2.55 11.53 -12.14
N ASN A 396 -3.26 11.63 -11.00
CA ASN A 396 -3.38 10.59 -9.99
C ASN A 396 -4.77 10.66 -9.35
N GLU A 397 -5.47 9.52 -9.26
CA GLU A 397 -6.77 9.40 -8.58
C GLU A 397 -7.77 10.50 -8.92
N GLN A 398 -7.72 11.06 -10.12
CA GLN A 398 -8.67 12.05 -10.60
C GLN A 398 -9.86 11.36 -11.28
N TRP A 399 -11.02 11.99 -11.25
CA TRP A 399 -12.25 11.48 -11.85
C TRP A 399 -13.19 12.60 -12.28
N GLY A 400 -14.31 12.23 -12.92
CA GLY A 400 -15.37 13.14 -13.36
C GLY A 400 -15.07 13.82 -14.69
N ASP A 401 -16.06 14.58 -15.17
CA ASP A 401 -16.08 15.18 -16.51
C ASP A 401 -14.90 16.11 -16.78
N TYR A 402 -14.49 16.89 -15.78
CA TYR A 402 -13.40 17.84 -15.94
C TYR A 402 -12.05 17.12 -16.17
N TYR A 403 -11.78 16.07 -15.41
CA TYR A 403 -10.57 15.30 -15.60
C TYR A 403 -10.60 14.52 -16.92
N ALA A 404 -11.72 13.88 -17.26
CA ALA A 404 -11.86 13.16 -18.54
C ALA A 404 -11.62 14.07 -19.74
N LYS A 405 -12.17 15.28 -19.71
CA LYS A 405 -11.91 16.29 -20.74
C LYS A 405 -10.44 16.68 -20.79
N ARG A 406 -9.79 16.94 -19.66
CA ARG A 406 -8.37 17.29 -19.56
C ARG A 406 -7.49 16.15 -20.08
N TYR A 407 -7.80 14.90 -19.73
CA TYR A 407 -7.10 13.74 -20.25
C TYR A 407 -7.21 13.63 -21.77
N ASN A 408 -8.42 13.74 -22.33
CA ASN A 408 -8.65 13.66 -23.78
C ASN A 408 -7.85 14.75 -24.54
N GLU A 409 -7.82 15.98 -24.02
CA GLU A 409 -7.03 17.09 -24.60
C GLU A 409 -5.53 16.77 -24.59
N LEU A 410 -4.99 16.34 -23.45
CA LEU A 410 -3.57 15.96 -23.30
C LEU A 410 -3.21 14.76 -24.16
N TYR A 411 -4.01 13.69 -24.13
CA TYR A 411 -3.77 12.49 -24.93
C TYR A 411 -3.73 12.79 -26.43
N LYS A 412 -4.67 13.62 -26.92
CA LYS A 412 -4.74 14.05 -28.33
C LYS A 412 -3.48 14.81 -28.77
N ILE A 413 -2.86 15.57 -27.87
CA ILE A 413 -1.63 16.34 -28.17
C ILE A 413 -0.39 15.43 -28.03
N LEU A 414 -0.29 14.67 -26.95
CA LEU A 414 0.94 13.97 -26.58
C LEU A 414 1.12 12.64 -27.33
N LYS A 415 0.06 11.86 -27.53
CA LYS A 415 0.17 10.54 -28.16
C LYS A 415 0.75 10.54 -29.58
N PRO A 416 0.38 11.49 -30.47
CA PRO A 416 1.00 11.58 -31.78
C PRO A 416 2.49 11.97 -31.75
N LEU A 417 2.92 12.71 -30.71
CA LEU A 417 4.32 13.13 -30.53
C LEU A 417 5.20 12.00 -29.96
N TYR A 418 4.62 11.14 -29.15
CA TYR A 418 5.31 10.05 -28.43
C TYR A 418 4.52 8.74 -28.57
N PRO A 419 4.45 8.16 -29.78
CA PRO A 419 3.67 6.95 -30.04
C PRO A 419 4.17 5.72 -29.26
N GLU A 420 5.45 5.69 -28.88
CA GLU A 420 6.11 4.63 -28.13
C GLU A 420 5.78 4.66 -26.62
N ILE A 421 5.31 5.79 -26.09
CA ILE A 421 4.90 5.92 -24.70
C ILE A 421 3.48 5.45 -24.53
N THR A 422 3.24 4.64 -23.51
CA THR A 422 1.90 4.29 -23.03
C THR A 422 1.40 5.38 -22.08
N PHE A 423 0.31 6.06 -22.46
CA PHE A 423 -0.32 7.07 -21.61
C PHE A 423 -1.44 6.44 -20.79
N ILE A 424 -1.36 6.61 -19.47
CA ILE A 424 -2.27 6.02 -18.50
C ILE A 424 -3.28 7.08 -18.04
N CYS A 425 -4.54 6.67 -17.95
CA CYS A 425 -5.65 7.46 -17.44
C CYS A 425 -6.05 6.99 -16.06
N THR A 426 -6.28 7.91 -15.12
CA THR A 426 -6.61 7.56 -13.72
C THR A 426 -8.08 7.23 -13.49
N LEU A 427 -8.93 7.19 -14.52
CA LEU A 427 -10.33 6.78 -14.38
C LEU A 427 -10.44 5.30 -14.04
N GLN A 428 -11.35 5.01 -13.12
CA GLN A 428 -11.55 3.66 -12.61
C GLN A 428 -12.56 2.88 -13.48
N LEU A 429 -12.72 1.56 -13.21
CA LEU A 429 -13.59 0.65 -13.98
C LEU A 429 -15.07 1.03 -13.99
N GLU A 430 -15.51 1.94 -13.13
CA GLU A 430 -16.89 2.38 -13.04
C GLU A 430 -17.04 3.78 -13.65
N LYS A 431 -18.26 4.20 -13.92
CA LYS A 431 -18.78 5.51 -14.32
C LYS A 431 -17.71 6.51 -14.82
N SER A 432 -17.85 7.06 -15.94
CA SER A 432 -17.00 8.05 -16.62
C SER A 432 -16.06 7.47 -17.70
N LEU A 433 -15.89 6.15 -17.83
CA LEU A 433 -15.14 5.59 -18.94
C LEU A 433 -15.79 5.92 -20.30
N GLU A 434 -17.09 6.13 -20.34
CA GLU A 434 -17.80 6.63 -21.54
C GLU A 434 -17.40 8.06 -21.93
N LEU A 435 -16.77 8.82 -21.04
CA LEU A 435 -16.29 10.17 -21.30
C LEU A 435 -14.91 10.19 -21.98
N LEU A 436 -14.25 9.04 -22.08
CA LEU A 436 -12.96 8.92 -22.75
C LEU A 436 -13.13 8.74 -24.27
N ASP A 437 -12.49 9.59 -25.05
CA ASP A 437 -12.36 9.41 -26.50
C ASP A 437 -11.50 8.17 -26.79
N LYS A 438 -10.36 8.04 -26.12
CA LYS A 438 -9.42 6.93 -26.20
C LYS A 438 -8.47 6.92 -25.02
N ALA A 439 -8.10 5.73 -24.55
CA ALA A 439 -7.02 5.54 -23.61
C ALA A 439 -6.16 4.34 -24.03
N ASP A 440 -4.83 4.40 -23.78
CA ASP A 440 -3.99 3.21 -23.91
C ASP A 440 -4.27 2.27 -22.73
N MET A 441 -4.38 2.84 -21.50
CA MET A 441 -4.54 2.10 -20.26
C MET A 441 -5.29 2.93 -19.23
N ILE A 442 -6.05 2.27 -18.35
CA ILE A 442 -6.71 2.89 -17.20
C ILE A 442 -6.10 2.37 -15.90
N ASP A 443 -6.23 3.15 -14.81
CA ASP A 443 -5.61 2.86 -13.51
C ASP A 443 -6.63 2.79 -12.35
N PRO A 444 -7.30 1.64 -12.13
CA PRO A 444 -8.14 1.43 -10.95
C PRO A 444 -7.32 1.10 -9.70
N HIS A 445 -7.77 1.61 -8.55
CA HIS A 445 -7.17 1.43 -7.24
C HIS A 445 -8.10 0.71 -6.26
N TRP A 446 -7.54 -0.17 -5.39
CA TRP A 446 -8.28 -0.90 -4.36
C TRP A 446 -7.56 -0.96 -3.03
N TYR A 447 -8.08 -0.21 -2.06
CA TYR A 447 -7.69 -0.28 -0.65
C TYR A 447 -8.86 -0.83 0.18
N VAL A 448 -8.85 -2.11 0.45
CA VAL A 448 -10.00 -2.88 0.93
C VAL A 448 -9.64 -3.86 2.05
N ASP A 449 -10.64 -4.62 2.51
CA ASP A 449 -10.46 -5.73 3.44
C ASP A 449 -10.10 -7.05 2.70
N PRO A 450 -9.64 -8.09 3.43
CA PRO A 450 -9.28 -9.38 2.82
C PRO A 450 -10.44 -10.03 2.05
N ALA A 451 -11.67 -9.91 2.57
CA ALA A 451 -12.83 -10.56 1.99
C ALA A 451 -13.13 -10.05 0.57
N PHE A 452 -12.92 -8.74 0.32
CA PHE A 452 -13.07 -8.18 -1.01
C PHE A 452 -12.13 -8.87 -2.01
N PHE A 453 -10.86 -9.06 -1.68
CA PHE A 453 -9.91 -9.67 -2.61
C PHE A 453 -10.16 -11.15 -2.84
N TYR A 454 -10.57 -11.90 -1.81
CA TYR A 454 -10.98 -13.30 -2.00
C TYR A 454 -12.22 -13.42 -2.90
N ASP A 455 -13.23 -12.56 -2.72
CA ASP A 455 -14.47 -12.59 -3.51
C ASP A 455 -14.30 -12.11 -4.97
N ASN A 456 -13.28 -11.27 -5.23
CA ASN A 456 -13.14 -10.58 -6.51
C ASN A 456 -11.97 -11.11 -7.36
N THR A 457 -11.58 -12.35 -7.19
CA THR A 457 -10.59 -13.00 -8.07
C THR A 457 -11.06 -13.12 -9.52
N GLN A 458 -12.36 -13.00 -9.77
CA GLN A 458 -13.00 -13.05 -11.09
C GLN A 458 -13.38 -11.66 -11.63
N LEU A 459 -12.96 -10.58 -10.98
CA LEU A 459 -13.36 -9.20 -11.31
C LEU A 459 -13.10 -8.84 -12.78
N PHE A 460 -12.03 -9.36 -13.37
CA PHE A 460 -11.61 -9.06 -14.72
C PHE A 460 -12.11 -10.05 -15.79
N ASP A 461 -12.70 -11.19 -15.38
CA ASP A 461 -13.05 -12.28 -16.30
C ASP A 461 -14.05 -11.85 -17.39
N ASN A 462 -15.01 -11.00 -17.04
CA ASN A 462 -16.09 -10.55 -17.91
C ASN A 462 -15.96 -9.09 -18.36
N GLN A 463 -14.82 -8.44 -18.13
CA GLN A 463 -14.60 -7.07 -18.59
C GLN A 463 -14.42 -7.03 -20.12
N GLU A 464 -14.84 -5.94 -20.76
CA GLU A 464 -14.68 -5.72 -22.18
C GLU A 464 -13.18 -5.65 -22.55
N ARG A 465 -12.79 -6.34 -23.65
CA ARG A 465 -11.43 -6.33 -24.22
C ARG A 465 -11.33 -5.39 -25.42
N GLY A 466 -10.13 -4.86 -25.65
CA GLY A 466 -9.82 -4.09 -26.87
C GLY A 466 -10.20 -2.63 -26.85
N LYS A 467 -10.80 -2.14 -25.76
CA LYS A 467 -11.10 -0.71 -25.57
C LYS A 467 -9.95 0.03 -24.90
N TYR A 468 -9.37 -0.54 -23.88
CA TYR A 468 -8.20 -0.09 -23.12
C TYR A 468 -7.58 -1.30 -22.44
N ASP A 469 -6.31 -1.17 -22.07
CA ASP A 469 -5.67 -2.10 -21.14
C ASP A 469 -5.84 -1.61 -19.67
N ILE A 470 -5.56 -2.47 -18.70
CA ILE A 470 -5.63 -2.13 -17.28
C ILE A 470 -4.23 -2.15 -16.66
N TYR A 471 -3.93 -1.10 -15.94
CA TYR A 471 -2.89 -1.01 -14.94
C TYR A 471 -3.57 -0.96 -13.57
N VAL A 472 -3.34 -1.95 -12.70
CA VAL A 472 -3.78 -1.89 -11.32
C VAL A 472 -2.69 -1.19 -10.51
N GLY A 473 -2.76 0.14 -10.42
CA GLY A 473 -1.64 0.97 -9.99
C GLY A 473 -1.45 1.03 -8.50
N GLU A 474 -2.54 0.92 -7.75
CA GLU A 474 -2.49 0.91 -6.29
C GLU A 474 -3.47 -0.13 -5.74
N TYR A 475 -2.95 -1.12 -5.05
CA TYR A 475 -3.79 -2.08 -4.33
C TYR A 475 -3.09 -2.58 -3.08
N ALA A 476 -3.86 -2.73 -2.01
CA ALA A 476 -3.45 -3.39 -0.79
C ALA A 476 -4.67 -3.79 0.04
N VAL A 477 -4.53 -4.85 0.82
CA VAL A 477 -5.41 -5.07 1.96
C VAL A 477 -4.97 -4.15 3.09
N ASN A 478 -5.79 -3.14 3.40
CA ASN A 478 -5.47 -2.13 4.40
C ASN A 478 -6.52 -1.98 5.51
N ARG A 479 -7.53 -2.88 5.53
CA ARG A 479 -8.60 -2.85 6.53
C ARG A 479 -8.65 -4.17 7.30
N GLY A 480 -8.72 -4.10 8.63
CA GLY A 480 -8.87 -5.27 9.49
C GLY A 480 -7.61 -6.11 9.71
N VAL A 481 -6.46 -5.71 9.17
CA VAL A 481 -5.21 -6.47 9.16
C VAL A 481 -4.05 -5.80 9.91
N GLY A 482 -4.35 -4.79 10.73
CA GLY A 482 -3.32 -4.00 11.41
C GLY A 482 -2.44 -3.27 10.42
N ALA A 483 -1.13 -3.46 10.52
CA ALA A 483 -0.17 -2.92 9.57
C ALA A 483 0.13 -3.88 8.39
N GLY A 484 -0.64 -4.95 8.23
CA GLY A 484 -0.51 -6.01 7.22
C GLY A 484 0.04 -7.32 7.83
N ASN A 485 -0.71 -8.38 7.70
CA ASN A 485 -0.43 -9.71 8.26
C ASN A 485 -0.53 -10.79 7.17
N MET A 486 -0.54 -12.07 7.55
CA MET A 486 -0.64 -13.17 6.59
C MET A 486 -1.99 -13.22 5.86
N ASP A 487 -3.10 -12.77 6.48
CA ASP A 487 -4.41 -12.70 5.81
C ASP A 487 -4.39 -11.67 4.67
N ALA A 488 -3.78 -10.49 4.90
CA ALA A 488 -3.55 -9.52 3.84
C ALA A 488 -2.77 -10.13 2.68
N ALA A 489 -1.65 -10.78 2.97
CA ALA A 489 -0.78 -11.37 1.97
C ALA A 489 -1.48 -12.45 1.12
N LEU A 490 -2.27 -13.34 1.76
CA LEU A 490 -2.98 -14.41 1.05
C LEU A 490 -4.18 -13.89 0.24
N ALA A 491 -4.89 -12.89 0.74
CA ALA A 491 -5.97 -12.24 0.00
C ALA A 491 -5.43 -11.52 -1.24
N GLU A 492 -4.32 -10.81 -1.09
CA GLU A 492 -3.61 -10.18 -2.21
C GLU A 492 -3.10 -11.22 -3.21
N ALA A 493 -2.52 -12.34 -2.75
CA ALA A 493 -2.11 -13.44 -3.63
C ALA A 493 -3.28 -14.01 -4.43
N SER A 494 -4.45 -14.13 -3.81
CA SER A 494 -5.68 -14.58 -4.49
C SER A 494 -6.13 -13.60 -5.57
N PHE A 495 -6.14 -12.30 -5.28
CA PHE A 495 -6.51 -11.26 -6.24
C PHE A 495 -5.52 -11.17 -7.41
N ILE A 496 -4.21 -11.27 -7.12
CA ILE A 496 -3.15 -11.31 -8.15
C ILE A 496 -3.35 -12.51 -9.09
N SER A 497 -3.82 -13.67 -8.60
CA SER A 497 -4.12 -14.82 -9.46
C SER A 497 -5.20 -14.50 -10.48
N GLY A 498 -6.19 -13.68 -10.12
CA GLY A 498 -7.20 -13.17 -11.04
C GLY A 498 -6.64 -12.18 -12.06
N MET A 499 -5.74 -11.28 -11.63
CA MET A 499 -5.04 -10.37 -12.54
C MET A 499 -4.18 -11.14 -13.55
N GLU A 500 -3.38 -12.10 -13.09
CA GLU A 500 -2.51 -12.91 -13.97
C GLU A 500 -3.33 -13.75 -14.97
N ARG A 501 -4.45 -14.38 -14.52
CA ARG A 501 -5.37 -15.10 -15.42
C ARG A 501 -5.91 -14.22 -16.54
N ASN A 502 -6.10 -12.94 -16.28
CA ASN A 502 -6.61 -11.94 -17.22
C ASN A 502 -5.51 -11.03 -17.80
N SER A 503 -4.30 -11.55 -18.02
CA SER A 503 -3.15 -10.79 -18.54
C SER A 503 -3.33 -10.28 -19.98
N ASP A 504 -4.36 -10.73 -20.68
CA ASP A 504 -4.82 -10.15 -21.95
C ASP A 504 -5.42 -8.75 -21.77
N LEU A 505 -5.88 -8.40 -20.58
CA LEU A 505 -6.47 -7.12 -20.20
C LEU A 505 -5.65 -6.39 -19.13
N VAL A 506 -5.27 -7.07 -18.03
CA VAL A 506 -4.46 -6.50 -16.96
C VAL A 506 -2.99 -6.66 -17.33
N LYS A 507 -2.40 -5.60 -17.87
CA LYS A 507 -1.03 -5.65 -18.39
C LYS A 507 0.04 -5.47 -17.35
N ILE A 508 -0.21 -4.62 -16.34
CA ILE A 508 0.73 -4.31 -15.27
C ILE A 508 0.00 -4.04 -13.96
N ALA A 509 0.69 -4.26 -12.83
CA ALA A 509 0.15 -4.01 -11.50
C ALA A 509 1.28 -3.62 -10.52
N SER A 510 0.98 -2.77 -9.53
CA SER A 510 1.89 -2.41 -8.44
C SER A 510 1.19 -2.29 -7.10
N TYR A 511 1.78 -2.87 -6.07
CA TYR A 511 1.34 -2.72 -4.69
C TYR A 511 1.67 -1.33 -4.16
N ALA A 512 0.81 -0.75 -3.34
CA ALA A 512 0.98 0.56 -2.74
C ALA A 512 0.45 0.63 -1.30
N PRO A 513 1.11 1.46 -0.42
CA PRO A 513 2.43 2.04 -0.53
C PRO A 513 3.58 1.05 -0.33
N LEU A 514 4.80 1.47 -0.69
CA LEU A 514 5.95 0.59 -0.78
C LEU A 514 6.76 0.46 0.52
N ILE A 515 7.16 1.60 1.11
CA ILE A 515 8.11 1.67 2.21
C ILE A 515 7.54 2.51 3.36
N GLU A 516 7.82 2.10 4.59
CA GLU A 516 7.47 2.80 5.81
C GLU A 516 8.69 2.90 6.73
N ASN A 517 9.04 4.13 7.13
CA ASN A 517 9.88 4.30 8.31
C ASN A 517 9.03 4.03 9.55
N SER A 518 9.46 3.09 10.39
CA SER A 518 8.68 2.65 11.56
C SER A 518 8.44 3.74 12.61
N ASN A 519 9.18 4.85 12.51
CA ASN A 519 9.05 5.99 13.42
C ASN A 519 8.01 7.02 12.96
N HIS A 520 7.54 6.95 11.69
CA HIS A 520 6.54 7.86 11.14
C HIS A 520 5.56 7.11 10.24
N ARG A 521 4.27 7.08 10.63
CA ARG A 521 3.25 6.33 9.95
C ARG A 521 1.99 7.16 9.71
N ASP A 522 1.81 7.61 8.48
CA ASP A 522 0.56 8.20 8.00
C ASP A 522 -0.35 7.15 7.33
N TRP A 523 0.24 6.09 6.79
CA TRP A 523 -0.46 4.97 6.15
C TRP A 523 0.06 3.62 6.67
N ALA A 524 -0.83 2.80 7.23
CA ALA A 524 -0.43 1.67 8.06
C ALA A 524 0.10 0.45 7.31
N THR A 525 -0.30 0.22 6.06
CA THR A 525 0.00 -1.02 5.32
C THR A 525 1.01 -0.75 4.22
N ASN A 526 2.20 -1.35 4.32
CA ASN A 526 3.32 -1.15 3.40
C ASN A 526 4.06 -2.48 3.19
N LEU A 527 4.85 -2.63 2.12
CA LEU A 527 5.61 -3.86 1.85
C LEU A 527 6.87 -3.98 2.70
N ILE A 528 7.56 -2.87 2.93
CA ILE A 528 8.89 -2.84 3.56
C ILE A 528 8.86 -1.93 4.78
N TRP A 529 9.34 -2.43 5.91
CA TRP A 529 9.60 -1.63 7.09
C TRP A 529 11.07 -1.28 7.21
N VAL A 530 11.33 -0.05 7.60
CA VAL A 530 12.68 0.51 7.73
C VAL A 530 12.82 1.26 9.06
N ASN A 531 13.98 1.18 9.67
CA ASN A 531 14.43 2.09 10.70
C ASN A 531 15.91 2.47 10.44
N SER A 532 16.53 3.20 11.34
CA SER A 532 17.94 3.59 11.19
C SER A 532 18.92 2.40 11.09
N GLU A 533 18.58 1.25 11.68
CA GLU A 533 19.45 0.06 11.74
C GLU A 533 19.13 -0.98 10.66
N LYS A 534 17.84 -1.24 10.40
CA LYS A 534 17.35 -2.43 9.70
C LYS A 534 16.27 -2.11 8.67
N SER A 535 16.15 -3.01 7.70
CA SER A 535 15.00 -3.10 6.80
C SER A 535 14.47 -4.53 6.75
N LEU A 536 13.18 -4.69 6.53
CA LEU A 536 12.57 -6.02 6.38
C LEU A 536 11.37 -6.01 5.41
N GLY A 537 11.21 -7.11 4.67
CA GLY A 537 10.00 -7.40 3.90
C GLY A 537 8.89 -7.94 4.81
N ARG A 538 7.67 -7.45 4.63
CA ARG A 538 6.48 -7.95 5.31
C ARG A 538 5.91 -9.18 4.57
N SER A 539 4.82 -9.77 5.08
CA SER A 539 4.22 -10.96 4.44
C SER A 539 3.82 -10.69 2.98
N SER A 540 3.19 -9.53 2.71
CA SER A 540 2.81 -9.10 1.35
C SER A 540 4.02 -8.88 0.43
N TYR A 541 5.16 -8.43 0.96
CA TYR A 541 6.42 -8.31 0.20
C TYR A 541 6.81 -9.65 -0.44
N TYR A 542 6.73 -10.73 0.33
CA TYR A 542 7.09 -12.05 -0.18
C TYR A 542 6.09 -12.59 -1.21
N VAL A 543 4.83 -12.24 -1.10
CA VAL A 543 3.83 -12.55 -2.15
C VAL A 543 4.21 -11.84 -3.46
N GLN A 544 4.50 -10.54 -3.41
CA GLN A 544 4.94 -9.78 -4.59
C GLN A 544 6.23 -10.37 -5.18
N GLN A 545 7.21 -10.71 -4.32
CA GLN A 545 8.46 -11.34 -4.73
C GLN A 545 8.23 -12.69 -5.42
N MET A 546 7.36 -13.54 -4.86
CA MET A 546 7.06 -14.83 -5.45
C MET A 546 6.38 -14.70 -6.82
N TYR A 547 5.45 -13.77 -6.99
CA TYR A 547 4.84 -13.51 -8.29
C TYR A 547 5.85 -12.94 -9.28
N GLY A 548 6.59 -11.89 -8.93
CA GLY A 548 7.58 -11.24 -9.80
C GLY A 548 8.74 -12.15 -10.24
N ASN A 549 9.09 -13.13 -9.39
CA ASN A 549 10.15 -14.10 -9.72
C ASN A 549 9.63 -15.37 -10.42
N ASN A 550 8.31 -15.52 -10.63
CA ASN A 550 7.71 -16.71 -11.24
C ASN A 550 6.65 -16.34 -12.28
N VAL A 551 6.96 -15.38 -13.15
CA VAL A 551 6.07 -14.96 -14.24
C VAL A 551 6.12 -16.02 -15.34
N PRO A 552 4.98 -16.63 -15.74
CA PRO A 552 4.95 -17.55 -16.87
C PRO A 552 4.98 -16.79 -18.20
N THR A 553 5.25 -17.46 -19.31
CA THR A 553 5.19 -16.85 -20.64
C THR A 553 3.71 -16.65 -21.05
N TYR A 554 2.87 -17.63 -20.74
CA TYR A 554 1.42 -17.55 -20.98
C TYR A 554 0.65 -18.39 -19.96
N ASN A 555 -0.63 -18.05 -19.79
CA ASN A 555 -1.52 -18.76 -18.90
C ASN A 555 -1.96 -20.11 -19.47
N LEU A 556 -2.27 -21.05 -18.57
CA LEU A 556 -2.97 -22.29 -18.87
C LEU A 556 -4.36 -22.25 -18.25
N ASN A 557 -5.33 -22.91 -18.88
CA ASN A 557 -6.66 -23.01 -18.29
C ASN A 557 -6.59 -23.85 -17.01
N THR A 558 -6.98 -23.24 -15.89
CA THR A 558 -6.83 -23.82 -14.56
C THR A 558 -8.16 -23.83 -13.84
N THR A 559 -8.58 -24.99 -13.35
CA THR A 559 -9.78 -25.13 -12.50
C THR A 559 -9.41 -25.80 -11.19
N ALA A 560 -9.89 -25.25 -10.08
CA ALA A 560 -9.77 -25.81 -8.75
C ALA A 560 -11.17 -26.13 -8.22
N GLU A 561 -11.53 -27.40 -8.28
CA GLU A 561 -12.83 -27.89 -7.82
C GLU A 561 -12.68 -28.39 -6.38
N HIS A 562 -13.51 -27.87 -5.48
CA HIS A 562 -13.57 -28.28 -4.08
C HIS A 562 -14.96 -27.99 -3.49
N ALA A 563 -15.30 -28.74 -2.46
CA ALA A 563 -16.56 -28.53 -1.77
C ALA A 563 -16.53 -27.27 -0.90
N MET A 564 -17.51 -26.40 -1.10
CA MET A 564 -17.76 -25.29 -0.18
C MET A 564 -18.76 -25.74 0.89
N PRO A 565 -18.56 -25.35 2.17
CA PRO A 565 -19.55 -25.62 3.21
C PRO A 565 -20.86 -24.92 2.90
N SER A 566 -22.01 -25.51 3.30
CA SER A 566 -23.30 -24.82 3.17
C SER A 566 -23.26 -23.48 3.93
N PRO A 567 -23.66 -22.37 3.32
CA PRO A 567 -23.68 -21.08 3.98
C PRO A 567 -24.80 -20.97 5.05
N PHE A 568 -25.77 -21.89 5.05
CA PHE A 568 -26.91 -21.85 5.95
C PHE A 568 -26.74 -22.86 7.10
N ASN A 569 -25.71 -22.62 7.91
CA ASN A 569 -25.44 -23.43 9.10
C ASN A 569 -24.81 -22.56 10.19
N GLY A 570 -25.53 -22.28 11.26
CA GLY A 570 -25.07 -21.43 12.37
C GLY A 570 -26.22 -20.86 13.20
N PHE A 571 -25.90 -19.90 14.04
CA PHE A 571 -26.89 -19.25 14.89
C PHE A 571 -27.65 -18.15 14.15
N ILE A 572 -28.91 -17.94 14.54
CA ILE A 572 -29.74 -16.84 14.08
C ILE A 572 -29.65 -15.66 15.02
N GLY A 573 -29.66 -14.46 14.47
CA GLY A 573 -29.66 -13.23 15.24
C GLY A 573 -30.54 -12.14 14.64
N LEU A 574 -30.71 -11.09 15.40
CA LEU A 574 -31.44 -9.88 15.02
C LEU A 574 -30.57 -8.65 15.26
N GLY A 575 -30.58 -7.74 14.31
CA GLY A 575 -29.84 -6.49 14.37
C GLY A 575 -30.79 -5.30 14.49
N GLY A 576 -30.52 -4.41 15.44
CA GLY A 576 -31.35 -3.23 15.69
C GLY A 576 -30.87 -2.44 16.88
N GLU A 577 -31.63 -1.41 17.27
CA GLU A 577 -31.34 -0.65 18.46
C GLU A 577 -32.12 -1.17 19.69
N ASP A 578 -33.35 -1.60 19.45
CA ASP A 578 -34.25 -2.10 20.49
C ASP A 578 -35.11 -3.23 19.90
N LEU A 579 -34.77 -4.48 20.24
CA LEU A 579 -35.46 -5.64 19.69
C LEU A 579 -36.98 -5.62 19.99
N GLN A 580 -37.37 -5.22 21.17
CA GLN A 580 -38.80 -5.19 21.59
C GLN A 580 -39.64 -4.18 20.80
N LYS A 581 -39.02 -3.08 20.36
CA LYS A 581 -39.68 -2.05 19.54
C LYS A 581 -39.64 -2.36 18.05
N GLN A 582 -38.66 -3.17 17.62
CA GLN A 582 -38.39 -3.40 16.20
C GLN A 582 -38.87 -4.74 15.69
N TYR A 583 -39.11 -5.73 16.60
CA TYR A 583 -39.47 -7.07 16.18
C TYR A 583 -40.60 -7.64 17.07
N ARG A 584 -41.36 -8.55 16.47
CA ARG A 584 -42.34 -9.38 17.15
C ARG A 584 -42.66 -10.64 16.34
N ASN A 585 -43.27 -11.64 16.96
CA ASN A 585 -43.74 -12.87 16.32
C ASN A 585 -42.65 -13.63 15.56
N LEU A 586 -41.44 -13.71 16.11
CA LEU A 586 -40.34 -14.46 15.51
C LEU A 586 -40.66 -15.96 15.56
N LYS A 587 -40.59 -16.62 14.39
CA LYS A 587 -40.73 -18.05 14.20
C LYS A 587 -39.71 -18.54 13.21
N VAL A 588 -38.93 -19.56 13.58
CA VAL A 588 -37.98 -20.23 12.71
C VAL A 588 -38.41 -21.68 12.55
N THR A 589 -38.52 -22.12 11.31
CA THR A 589 -38.97 -23.46 10.95
C THR A 589 -37.86 -24.14 10.13
N ASP A 590 -37.50 -25.37 10.49
CA ASP A 590 -36.50 -26.16 9.75
C ASP A 590 -37.03 -26.63 8.36
N ALA A 591 -36.18 -27.32 7.60
CA ALA A 591 -36.54 -27.85 6.29
C ALA A 591 -37.65 -28.93 6.33
N GLU A 592 -37.82 -29.59 7.46
CA GLU A 592 -38.84 -30.64 7.71
C GLU A 592 -40.15 -30.03 8.17
N GLY A 593 -40.24 -28.72 8.43
CA GLY A 593 -41.42 -28.00 8.89
C GLY A 593 -41.62 -27.95 10.39
N ASN A 594 -40.60 -28.34 11.19
CA ASN A 594 -40.67 -28.26 12.66
C ASN A 594 -40.31 -26.84 13.11
N VAL A 595 -41.01 -26.33 14.09
CA VAL A 595 -40.69 -25.03 14.73
C VAL A 595 -39.51 -25.21 15.65
N ILE A 596 -38.38 -24.59 15.38
CA ILE A 596 -37.14 -24.71 16.14
C ILE A 596 -36.86 -23.50 17.03
N ILE A 597 -37.36 -22.30 16.65
CA ILE A 597 -37.35 -21.11 17.48
C ILE A 597 -38.71 -20.42 17.37
N GLU A 598 -39.29 -20.07 18.50
CA GLU A 598 -40.47 -19.22 18.58
C GLU A 598 -40.30 -18.23 19.74
N SER A 599 -40.37 -16.91 19.47
CA SER A 599 -40.15 -15.91 20.51
C SER A 599 -40.84 -14.61 20.16
N ASN A 600 -41.45 -14.04 21.20
CA ASN A 600 -42.04 -12.68 21.19
C ASN A 600 -41.32 -11.73 22.14
N ASP A 601 -40.63 -12.24 23.11
CA ASP A 601 -39.90 -11.47 24.13
C ASP A 601 -38.37 -11.50 23.93
N PHE A 602 -37.90 -12.25 22.87
CA PHE A 602 -36.51 -12.42 22.54
C PHE A 602 -35.67 -12.97 23.72
N THR A 603 -36.27 -13.69 24.64
CA THR A 603 -35.57 -14.41 25.70
C THR A 603 -34.60 -15.42 25.04
N GLY A 604 -33.34 -15.42 25.48
CA GLY A 604 -32.28 -16.26 24.89
C GLY A 604 -31.47 -15.58 23.80
N PHE A 605 -31.82 -14.36 23.41
CA PHE A 605 -30.97 -13.55 22.54
C PHE A 605 -29.95 -12.79 23.37
N THR A 606 -28.67 -13.01 23.09
CA THR A 606 -27.55 -12.35 23.76
C THR A 606 -26.93 -11.30 22.86
N GLN A 607 -26.84 -10.08 23.36
CA GLN A 607 -26.21 -8.97 22.64
C GLN A 607 -24.70 -9.20 22.53
N LEU A 608 -24.17 -9.05 21.32
CA LEU A 608 -22.73 -9.05 21.07
C LEU A 608 -22.10 -7.72 21.47
N GLU A 609 -20.88 -7.76 21.94
CA GLU A 609 -20.08 -6.56 22.16
C GLU A 609 -19.82 -5.85 20.83
N LYS A 610 -19.99 -4.51 20.83
CA LYS A 610 -19.67 -3.70 19.64
C LYS A 610 -18.14 -3.65 19.49
N PRO A 611 -17.60 -3.89 18.28
CA PRO A 611 -16.19 -3.70 18.04
C PRO A 611 -15.74 -2.26 18.36
N ALA A 612 -14.53 -2.10 18.89
CA ALA A 612 -13.99 -0.78 19.21
C ALA A 612 -13.75 0.06 17.94
N GLY A 613 -14.10 1.35 17.97
CA GLY A 613 -13.86 2.33 16.89
C GLY A 613 -14.91 3.44 16.82
N ASN A 614 -14.47 4.66 16.48
CA ASN A 614 -15.32 5.86 16.50
C ASN A 614 -16.55 5.81 15.56
N PHE A 615 -16.49 5.09 14.45
CA PHE A 615 -17.60 4.95 13.51
C PHE A 615 -18.57 3.82 13.89
N ARG A 616 -18.07 2.78 14.55
CA ARG A 616 -18.84 1.55 14.86
C ARG A 616 -19.81 1.68 16.03
N ARG A 617 -19.64 2.70 16.88
CA ARG A 617 -20.61 3.01 17.96
C ARG A 617 -22.01 3.36 17.46
N PHE A 618 -22.13 3.73 16.17
CA PHE A 618 -23.42 4.07 15.55
C PHE A 618 -24.07 2.90 14.80
N MET A 619 -23.38 1.76 14.65
CA MET A 619 -23.98 0.57 14.03
C MET A 619 -25.04 -0.07 14.94
N PRO A 620 -26.04 -0.78 14.38
CA PRO A 620 -27.01 -1.53 15.19
C PRO A 620 -26.29 -2.53 16.08
N THR A 621 -26.96 -2.83 17.16
CA THR A 621 -26.57 -3.92 18.02
C THR A 621 -26.99 -5.25 17.38
N VAL A 622 -26.12 -6.24 17.41
CA VAL A 622 -26.43 -7.61 16.99
C VAL A 622 -26.71 -8.44 18.23
N SER A 623 -27.81 -9.17 18.25
CA SER A 623 -28.16 -10.12 19.30
C SER A 623 -28.35 -11.50 18.70
N LEU A 624 -27.65 -12.52 19.22
CA LEU A 624 -27.68 -13.88 18.73
C LEU A 624 -28.47 -14.79 19.67
N ASN A 625 -29.31 -15.67 19.10
CA ASN A 625 -29.85 -16.83 19.80
C ASN A 625 -28.86 -17.99 19.69
N LYS A 626 -28.08 -18.21 20.74
CA LYS A 626 -27.06 -19.28 20.79
C LYS A 626 -27.60 -20.60 21.32
N ASN A 627 -28.89 -20.70 21.56
CA ASN A 627 -29.49 -21.94 22.10
C ASN A 627 -29.71 -23.00 21.01
N GLN A 628 -29.85 -22.56 19.76
CA GLN A 628 -30.19 -23.44 18.64
C GLN A 628 -29.38 -23.09 17.39
N ASN A 629 -28.62 -24.08 16.89
CA ASN A 629 -28.02 -24.01 15.58
C ASN A 629 -29.10 -24.26 14.51
N VAL A 630 -29.11 -23.47 13.47
CA VAL A 630 -30.12 -23.49 12.39
C VAL A 630 -29.44 -23.83 11.07
N LYS A 631 -30.01 -24.79 10.36
CA LYS A 631 -29.55 -25.22 9.03
C LYS A 631 -30.72 -25.25 8.07
N ASN A 632 -30.63 -24.54 6.97
CA ASN A 632 -31.69 -24.37 5.99
C ASN A 632 -33.05 -24.13 6.65
N ALA A 633 -33.59 -22.94 6.61
CA ALA A 633 -34.74 -22.59 7.41
C ALA A 633 -35.65 -21.58 6.72
N VAL A 634 -36.88 -21.56 7.16
CA VAL A 634 -37.82 -20.46 6.94
C VAL A 634 -37.90 -19.64 8.21
N ILE A 635 -37.62 -18.36 8.10
CA ILE A 635 -37.60 -17.40 9.21
C ILE A 635 -38.71 -16.38 8.98
N GLU A 636 -39.68 -16.34 9.88
CA GLU A 636 -40.84 -15.43 9.82
C GLU A 636 -40.83 -14.52 11.06
N PHE A 637 -41.08 -13.24 10.85
CA PHE A 637 -41.23 -12.27 11.93
C PHE A 637 -41.93 -11.02 11.41
N GLU A 638 -42.39 -10.17 12.32
CA GLU A 638 -42.79 -8.83 11.97
C GLU A 638 -41.70 -7.85 12.42
N ALA A 639 -41.35 -6.89 11.52
CA ALA A 639 -40.30 -5.91 11.76
C ALA A 639 -40.75 -4.48 11.46
N CYS A 640 -40.17 -3.54 12.19
CA CYS A 640 -40.44 -2.10 12.08
C CYS A 640 -39.15 -1.30 12.16
N ALA A 641 -38.90 -0.40 11.24
CA ALA A 641 -37.82 0.57 11.35
C ALA A 641 -38.21 1.68 12.34
N ILE A 642 -37.24 2.17 13.11
CA ILE A 642 -37.41 3.25 14.07
C ILE A 642 -36.59 4.48 13.69
N GLU A 643 -36.97 5.64 14.19
CA GLU A 643 -36.18 6.87 14.07
C GLU A 643 -35.37 7.13 15.34
N ARG A 644 -34.18 7.65 15.17
CA ARG A 644 -33.29 8.09 16.24
C ARG A 644 -32.67 9.44 15.91
N GLU A 645 -32.55 10.30 16.91
CA GLU A 645 -31.78 11.55 16.80
C GLU A 645 -30.29 11.22 16.58
N MET A 646 -29.67 11.89 15.59
CA MET A 646 -28.24 11.77 15.35
C MET A 646 -27.46 12.44 16.47
N PRO A 647 -26.52 11.75 17.15
CA PRO A 647 -25.66 12.39 18.12
C PRO A 647 -24.69 13.36 17.42
N GLU A 648 -24.36 14.45 18.10
CA GLU A 648 -23.35 15.40 17.61
C GLU A 648 -22.01 14.70 17.43
N MET A 649 -21.38 14.88 16.24
CA MET A 649 -20.08 14.37 15.95
C MET A 649 -19.02 15.45 16.16
N PRO A 650 -18.05 15.28 17.08
CA PRO A 650 -16.96 16.21 17.26
C PRO A 650 -16.12 16.31 15.96
N GLY A 651 -15.87 17.53 15.47
CA GLY A 651 -14.92 17.80 14.39
C GLY A 651 -15.46 17.81 12.96
N ARG A 652 -16.77 17.66 12.74
CA ARG A 652 -17.40 17.91 11.42
C ARG A 652 -18.37 19.07 11.50
N ASN A 653 -18.30 19.95 10.50
CA ASN A 653 -19.22 21.09 10.38
C ASN A 653 -20.68 20.61 10.28
N ASN A 654 -21.42 20.68 11.39
CA ASN A 654 -22.79 20.18 11.53
C ASN A 654 -23.87 21.10 10.93
N GLN A 655 -23.50 22.19 10.25
CA GLN A 655 -24.46 23.19 9.81
C GLN A 655 -25.53 22.71 8.82
N ASN A 656 -25.33 21.56 8.15
CA ASN A 656 -26.33 20.97 7.26
C ASN A 656 -26.96 19.66 7.78
N ARG A 657 -26.71 19.25 9.01
CA ARG A 657 -27.23 18.01 9.62
C ARG A 657 -27.90 18.16 10.98
N ALA A 658 -28.03 19.38 11.49
CA ALA A 658 -28.81 19.60 12.68
C ALA A 658 -30.29 19.29 12.39
N ASN A 659 -30.86 18.33 13.10
CA ASN A 659 -32.27 17.89 13.05
C ASN A 659 -32.68 16.85 12.00
N ALA A 660 -31.77 16.05 11.47
CA ALA A 660 -32.15 14.88 10.66
C ALA A 660 -32.24 13.65 11.59
N ASN A 661 -33.46 13.15 11.83
CA ASN A 661 -33.65 11.83 12.41
C ASN A 661 -33.00 10.76 11.50
N MET A 662 -32.25 9.86 12.08
CA MET A 662 -31.68 8.72 11.36
C MET A 662 -32.62 7.53 11.49
N LYS A 663 -33.02 6.97 10.36
CA LYS A 663 -33.77 5.72 10.31
C LYS A 663 -32.83 4.55 10.70
N ILE A 664 -33.26 3.72 11.62
CA ILE A 664 -32.63 2.48 12.01
C ILE A 664 -33.47 1.33 11.47
N ALA A 665 -33.09 0.78 10.35
CA ALA A 665 -33.73 -0.40 9.80
C ALA A 665 -33.31 -1.66 10.59
N PRO A 666 -34.24 -2.61 10.81
CA PRO A 666 -33.91 -3.92 11.37
C PRO A 666 -33.07 -4.74 10.39
N SER A 667 -32.39 -5.79 10.89
CA SER A 667 -31.65 -6.73 10.09
C SER A 667 -31.73 -8.15 10.65
N LEU A 668 -31.73 -9.14 9.76
CA LEU A 668 -31.63 -10.54 10.09
C LEU A 668 -30.16 -10.98 10.02
N ILE A 669 -29.67 -11.58 11.08
CA ILE A 669 -28.37 -12.25 11.12
C ILE A 669 -28.62 -13.75 11.02
N PHE A 670 -27.84 -14.43 10.19
CA PHE A 670 -27.90 -15.88 10.06
C PHE A 670 -26.50 -16.49 9.86
N SER A 671 -26.42 -17.80 10.10
CA SER A 671 -25.17 -18.56 10.02
C SER A 671 -24.04 -17.98 10.89
N ALA A 672 -24.42 -17.41 12.04
CA ALA A 672 -23.41 -16.86 12.94
C ALA A 672 -22.65 -17.98 13.65
N ASP A 673 -21.32 -17.77 13.81
CA ASP A 673 -20.53 -18.59 14.72
C ASP A 673 -20.83 -18.30 16.19
N GLU A 674 -20.37 -19.13 17.07
CA GLU A 674 -20.60 -18.97 18.52
C GLU A 674 -19.95 -17.70 19.07
N ALA A 675 -18.81 -17.29 18.52
CA ALA A 675 -18.11 -16.08 18.93
C ALA A 675 -18.77 -14.81 18.38
N GLY A 676 -19.63 -14.91 17.36
CA GLY A 676 -20.26 -13.77 16.69
C GLY A 676 -19.24 -12.93 15.89
N GLN A 677 -18.19 -13.58 15.40
CA GLN A 677 -17.17 -12.95 14.56
C GLN A 677 -17.41 -13.18 13.07
N ASN A 678 -18.13 -14.25 12.71
CA ASN A 678 -18.46 -14.63 11.36
C ASN A 678 -19.97 -14.83 11.23
N TYR A 679 -20.63 -14.10 10.32
CA TYR A 679 -22.07 -14.20 10.09
C TYR A 679 -22.48 -13.47 8.81
N PHE A 680 -23.68 -13.78 8.32
CA PHE A 680 -24.33 -13.00 7.26
C PHE A 680 -25.39 -12.06 7.87
N THR A 681 -25.61 -10.91 7.22
CA THR A 681 -26.62 -9.92 7.61
C THR A 681 -27.45 -9.53 6.41
N LEU A 682 -28.77 -9.79 6.48
CA LEU A 682 -29.75 -9.23 5.55
C LEU A 682 -30.34 -7.95 6.18
N ASN A 683 -30.01 -6.80 5.60
CA ASN A 683 -30.51 -5.51 6.02
C ASN A 683 -31.81 -5.18 5.29
N PHE A 684 -32.83 -4.72 6.01
CA PHE A 684 -34.15 -4.36 5.45
C PHE A 684 -34.29 -2.88 5.10
N GLY A 685 -33.21 -2.18 4.97
CA GLY A 685 -33.13 -0.79 4.60
C GLY A 685 -31.75 -0.21 4.95
N SER A 686 -31.53 1.01 4.53
CA SER A 686 -30.22 1.61 4.66
C SER A 686 -30.08 2.45 5.93
N TRP A 687 -28.81 2.67 6.23
CA TRP A 687 -28.33 3.65 7.18
C TRP A 687 -27.87 4.90 6.41
N GLY A 688 -28.50 6.01 6.67
CA GLY A 688 -28.08 7.28 6.09
C GLY A 688 -28.50 7.46 4.62
N ARG A 689 -27.54 7.51 3.67
CA ARG A 689 -27.82 7.95 2.29
C ARG A 689 -28.19 6.83 1.29
N ASN A 690 -27.94 5.59 1.64
CA ASN A 690 -28.26 4.46 0.73
C ASN A 690 -29.68 3.96 0.98
N THR A 691 -30.49 3.82 -0.03
CA THR A 691 -31.85 3.29 0.01
C THR A 691 -31.86 1.83 -0.45
N GLY A 692 -32.62 1.00 0.23
CA GLY A 692 -32.88 -0.38 -0.14
C GLY A 692 -32.25 -1.44 0.75
N MET A 693 -32.55 -2.70 0.42
CA MET A 693 -32.01 -3.88 1.11
C MET A 693 -30.57 -4.17 0.71
N SER A 694 -29.83 -4.85 1.56
CA SER A 694 -28.50 -5.35 1.23
C SER A 694 -28.19 -6.61 2.01
N LEU A 695 -27.36 -7.47 1.41
CA LEU A 695 -26.77 -8.64 2.05
C LEU A 695 -25.29 -8.39 2.30
N SER A 696 -24.88 -8.56 3.54
CA SER A 696 -23.48 -8.37 3.95
C SER A 696 -22.94 -9.66 4.57
N ARG A 697 -21.63 -9.85 4.49
CA ARG A 697 -20.92 -10.90 5.21
C ARG A 697 -19.93 -10.25 6.18
N THR A 698 -19.93 -10.72 7.42
CA THR A 698 -18.93 -10.37 8.44
C THR A 698 -17.96 -11.53 8.58
N VAL A 699 -16.67 -11.26 8.47
CA VAL A 699 -15.58 -12.22 8.63
C VAL A 699 -14.55 -11.62 9.60
N GLU A 700 -14.24 -12.33 10.69
CA GLU A 700 -13.34 -11.84 11.74
C GLU A 700 -13.73 -10.44 12.26
N GLY A 701 -15.03 -10.14 12.30
CA GLY A 701 -15.57 -8.86 12.71
C GLY A 701 -15.50 -7.74 11.65
N SER A 702 -14.96 -7.99 10.46
CA SER A 702 -14.98 -7.07 9.31
C SER A 702 -16.20 -7.36 8.42
N THR A 703 -16.98 -6.32 8.08
CA THR A 703 -18.23 -6.49 7.30
C THR A 703 -18.07 -5.91 5.90
N SER A 704 -18.44 -6.70 4.89
CA SER A 704 -18.48 -6.32 3.48
C SER A 704 -19.85 -6.65 2.88
N ASN A 705 -20.34 -5.79 1.96
CA ASN A 705 -21.54 -6.10 1.17
C ASN A 705 -21.19 -7.14 0.11
N ILE A 706 -21.99 -8.20 0.01
CA ILE A 706 -21.86 -9.27 -1.00
C ILE A 706 -22.98 -9.26 -2.02
N ALA A 707 -24.12 -8.70 -1.70
CA ALA A 707 -25.19 -8.44 -2.64
C ALA A 707 -26.02 -7.22 -2.24
N ALA A 708 -26.33 -6.41 -3.23
CA ALA A 708 -27.35 -5.38 -3.15
C ALA A 708 -28.29 -5.63 -4.34
N PRO A 709 -29.61 -5.49 -4.17
CA PRO A 709 -30.51 -5.80 -5.26
C PRO A 709 -30.36 -4.78 -6.39
N ALA A 710 -30.26 -5.28 -7.60
CA ALA A 710 -30.38 -4.44 -8.80
C ALA A 710 -31.82 -3.91 -8.98
N VAL A 711 -32.80 -4.38 -8.23
CA VAL A 711 -34.22 -4.16 -8.47
C VAL A 711 -35.04 -3.83 -7.22
N ALA A 712 -34.54 -3.98 -6.01
CA ALA A 712 -35.43 -3.74 -4.86
C ALA A 712 -35.31 -2.31 -4.33
N GLU A 713 -36.20 -1.48 -4.79
CA GLU A 713 -36.55 -0.22 -4.14
C GLU A 713 -37.26 -0.44 -2.78
N PHE A 714 -37.24 -1.67 -2.24
CA PHE A 714 -37.83 -1.93 -0.93
C PHE A 714 -36.97 -1.32 0.15
N ASP A 715 -37.52 -0.34 0.81
CA ASP A 715 -36.94 0.33 1.96
C ASP A 715 -38.00 0.45 3.06
N MET A 716 -37.76 -0.22 4.17
CA MET A 716 -38.68 -0.25 5.28
C MET A 716 -38.90 1.18 5.84
N LYS A 717 -40.15 1.65 5.93
CA LYS A 717 -40.47 2.94 6.47
C LYS A 717 -40.51 2.91 8.00
N ALA A 718 -40.05 3.99 8.62
CA ALA A 718 -40.08 4.11 10.07
C ALA A 718 -41.52 4.14 10.58
N GLY A 719 -41.81 3.43 11.66
CA GLY A 719 -43.13 3.33 12.30
C GLY A 719 -44.11 2.37 11.62
N GLU A 720 -43.76 1.79 10.46
CA GLU A 720 -44.62 0.81 9.79
C GLU A 720 -44.16 -0.64 10.09
N TRP A 721 -45.10 -1.54 10.35
CA TRP A 721 -44.84 -2.94 10.61
C TRP A 721 -44.96 -3.76 9.32
N TYR A 722 -43.95 -4.58 9.03
CA TYR A 722 -43.89 -5.44 7.86
C TYR A 722 -43.81 -6.90 8.30
N LYS A 723 -44.60 -7.76 7.67
CA LYS A 723 -44.47 -9.22 7.80
C LYS A 723 -43.33 -9.66 6.91
N ILE A 724 -42.24 -10.11 7.51
CA ILE A 724 -41.04 -10.58 6.83
C ILE A 724 -41.02 -12.11 6.85
N ARG A 725 -40.70 -12.70 5.69
CA ARG A 725 -40.42 -14.12 5.55
C ARG A 725 -39.13 -14.26 4.77
N VAL A 726 -38.14 -14.95 5.35
CA VAL A 726 -36.85 -15.24 4.70
C VAL A 726 -36.72 -16.75 4.57
N GLU A 727 -36.47 -17.22 3.35
CA GLU A 727 -36.25 -18.60 3.03
C GLU A 727 -34.75 -18.83 2.75
N LEU A 728 -34.12 -19.72 3.51
CA LEU A 728 -32.75 -20.17 3.35
C LEU A 728 -32.79 -21.61 2.83
N ASN A 729 -32.76 -21.78 1.51
CA ASN A 729 -33.09 -23.04 0.85
C ASN A 729 -31.95 -23.58 -0.02
N GLY A 730 -31.93 -24.90 -0.22
CA GLY A 730 -30.98 -25.55 -1.09
C GLY A 730 -29.54 -25.42 -0.64
N GLU A 731 -28.63 -25.25 -1.57
CA GLU A 731 -27.21 -25.11 -1.27
C GLU A 731 -26.87 -23.68 -0.81
N ASN A 732 -27.46 -22.66 -1.48
CA ASN A 732 -27.08 -21.26 -1.22
C ASN A 732 -28.16 -20.24 -1.62
N ASP A 733 -29.43 -20.60 -1.77
CA ASP A 733 -30.48 -19.66 -2.15
C ASP A 733 -31.10 -18.94 -0.95
N LEU A 734 -31.09 -17.62 -0.96
CA LEU A 734 -31.82 -16.77 -0.04
C LEU A 734 -32.91 -16.01 -0.78
N VAL A 735 -34.15 -16.14 -0.32
CA VAL A 735 -35.31 -15.37 -0.83
C VAL A 735 -36.00 -14.66 0.32
N CYS A 736 -36.31 -13.40 0.14
CA CYS A 736 -37.02 -12.58 1.16
C CYS A 736 -38.32 -12.03 0.61
N TYR A 737 -39.36 -12.12 1.45
CA TYR A 737 -40.69 -11.57 1.19
C TYR A 737 -41.04 -10.54 2.26
N ALA A 738 -41.67 -9.44 1.86
CA ALA A 738 -42.26 -8.45 2.75
C ALA A 738 -43.76 -8.33 2.44
N ASN A 739 -44.61 -8.53 3.45
CA ASN A 739 -46.07 -8.55 3.30
C ASN A 739 -46.60 -9.49 2.24
N GLY A 740 -45.88 -10.58 1.95
CA GLY A 740 -46.18 -11.61 0.96
C GLY A 740 -45.64 -11.35 -0.45
N GLU A 741 -45.04 -10.21 -0.71
CA GLU A 741 -44.38 -9.88 -1.97
C GLU A 741 -42.90 -10.19 -1.90
N LYS A 742 -42.31 -10.81 -2.95
CA LYS A 742 -40.86 -11.05 -3.03
C LYS A 742 -40.12 -9.72 -3.20
N VAL A 743 -39.26 -9.37 -2.26
CA VAL A 743 -38.51 -8.10 -2.21
C VAL A 743 -37.01 -8.26 -2.39
N PHE A 744 -36.48 -9.49 -2.21
CA PHE A 744 -35.04 -9.73 -2.33
C PHE A 744 -34.76 -11.20 -2.65
N GLU A 745 -33.75 -11.45 -3.47
CA GLU A 745 -33.18 -12.78 -3.68
C GLU A 745 -31.69 -12.67 -3.95
N ALA A 746 -30.91 -13.63 -3.44
CA ALA A 746 -29.46 -13.69 -3.64
C ALA A 746 -28.94 -15.13 -3.49
N LYS A 747 -27.82 -15.40 -4.16
CA LYS A 747 -26.97 -16.54 -3.82
C LYS A 747 -26.05 -16.12 -2.69
N VAL A 748 -25.97 -16.95 -1.65
CA VAL A 748 -25.11 -16.74 -0.49
C VAL A 748 -23.96 -17.73 -0.54
N ASN A 749 -22.74 -17.27 -0.48
CA ASN A 749 -21.57 -18.12 -0.45
C ASN A 749 -20.66 -17.75 0.72
N HIS A 750 -20.07 -18.76 1.32
CA HIS A 750 -18.92 -18.53 2.18
C HIS A 750 -17.76 -17.92 1.35
N LEU A 751 -16.87 -17.27 2.04
CA LEU A 751 -15.66 -16.75 1.43
C LEU A 751 -14.81 -17.93 0.94
N ASP A 752 -14.63 -18.03 -0.37
CA ASP A 752 -13.68 -18.98 -0.92
C ASP A 752 -12.26 -18.52 -0.59
N LYS A 753 -11.47 -19.39 0.01
CA LYS A 753 -10.09 -19.15 0.43
C LYS A 753 -9.10 -20.10 -0.26
N ILE A 754 -9.56 -20.77 -1.34
CA ILE A 754 -8.74 -21.66 -2.17
C ILE A 754 -8.73 -21.11 -3.59
N HIS A 755 -7.58 -20.62 -4.04
CA HIS A 755 -7.46 -20.03 -5.37
C HIS A 755 -6.22 -20.54 -6.08
N ALA A 756 -6.34 -20.80 -7.39
CA ALA A 756 -5.25 -21.27 -8.21
C ALA A 756 -5.18 -20.54 -9.54
N VAL A 757 -3.97 -20.37 -10.05
CA VAL A 757 -3.66 -19.98 -11.42
C VAL A 757 -2.44 -20.75 -11.88
N SER A 758 -2.37 -21.07 -13.16
CA SER A 758 -1.17 -21.68 -13.72
C SER A 758 -0.83 -21.12 -15.09
N GLY A 759 0.43 -21.25 -15.44
CA GLY A 759 0.95 -20.87 -16.73
C GLY A 759 2.16 -21.69 -17.11
N TYR A 760 2.62 -21.51 -18.34
CA TYR A 760 3.80 -22.18 -18.88
C TYR A 760 4.93 -21.19 -19.11
N ASP A 761 6.11 -21.52 -18.59
CA ASP A 761 7.35 -20.77 -18.77
C ASP A 761 8.16 -21.44 -19.89
N GLU A 762 8.10 -20.87 -21.11
CA GLU A 762 8.79 -21.40 -22.28
C GLU A 762 10.31 -21.39 -22.11
N ALA A 763 10.87 -20.42 -21.38
CA ALA A 763 12.31 -20.31 -21.19
C ALA A 763 12.88 -21.46 -20.35
N THR A 764 12.10 -21.94 -19.39
CA THR A 764 12.51 -23.07 -18.53
C THR A 764 11.83 -24.38 -18.92
N GLY A 765 10.79 -24.38 -19.76
CA GLY A 765 9.97 -25.54 -20.07
C GLY A 765 9.24 -26.07 -18.84
N GLU A 766 8.75 -25.19 -18.00
CA GLU A 766 8.08 -25.53 -16.74
C GLU A 766 6.65 -25.01 -16.69
N THR A 767 5.77 -25.86 -16.19
CA THR A 767 4.47 -25.40 -15.70
C THR A 767 4.66 -24.81 -14.33
N VAL A 768 4.11 -23.61 -14.16
CA VAL A 768 4.11 -22.85 -12.90
C VAL A 768 2.71 -22.84 -12.37
N ILE A 769 2.43 -23.59 -11.30
CA ILE A 769 1.14 -23.60 -10.62
C ILE A 769 1.26 -22.79 -9.35
N LYS A 770 0.42 -21.78 -9.18
CA LYS A 770 0.34 -20.89 -8.02
C LYS A 770 -0.94 -21.17 -7.29
N MET A 771 -0.85 -21.58 -6.02
CA MET A 771 -1.98 -22.02 -5.20
C MET A 771 -2.00 -21.30 -3.87
N VAL A 772 -3.14 -20.70 -3.55
CA VAL A 772 -3.44 -20.09 -2.25
C VAL A 772 -4.32 -21.06 -1.45
N ASN A 773 -3.90 -21.38 -0.24
CA ASN A 773 -4.74 -22.00 0.79
C ASN A 773 -4.77 -21.06 2.00
N ALA A 774 -5.76 -20.19 2.08
CA ALA A 774 -5.95 -19.28 3.20
C ALA A 774 -6.86 -19.86 4.31
N THR A 775 -7.14 -21.18 4.26
CA THR A 775 -7.88 -21.89 5.31
C THR A 775 -6.95 -22.36 6.43
N GLY A 776 -7.51 -22.65 7.59
CA GLY A 776 -6.78 -23.25 8.73
C GLY A 776 -6.47 -24.73 8.61
N GLU A 777 -6.90 -25.38 7.50
CA GLU A 777 -6.75 -26.82 7.31
C GLU A 777 -5.82 -27.11 6.11
N PRO A 778 -5.10 -28.23 6.14
CA PRO A 778 -4.35 -28.70 4.99
C PRO A 778 -5.32 -28.97 3.82
N PHE A 779 -5.03 -28.45 2.65
CA PHE A 779 -5.82 -28.66 1.45
C PHE A 779 -5.16 -29.73 0.57
N THR A 780 -5.72 -30.95 0.59
CA THR A 780 -5.28 -32.05 -0.27
C THR A 780 -6.14 -32.09 -1.53
N THR A 781 -5.50 -32.14 -2.70
CA THR A 781 -6.18 -32.20 -3.98
C THR A 781 -5.50 -33.18 -4.93
N ASN A 782 -6.28 -33.79 -5.79
CA ASN A 782 -5.78 -34.51 -6.95
C ASN A 782 -5.44 -33.50 -8.04
N VAL A 783 -4.21 -33.54 -8.56
CA VAL A 783 -3.75 -32.63 -9.63
C VAL A 783 -3.72 -33.41 -10.93
N ALA A 784 -4.40 -32.90 -11.94
CA ALA A 784 -4.43 -33.46 -13.30
C ALA A 784 -3.77 -32.51 -14.30
N LEU A 785 -2.69 -32.95 -14.92
CA LEU A 785 -1.94 -32.21 -15.94
C LEU A 785 -2.23 -32.84 -17.31
N ASN A 786 -2.98 -32.15 -18.16
CA ASN A 786 -3.33 -32.62 -19.51
C ASN A 786 -2.19 -32.42 -20.53
N CYS A 787 -0.94 -32.57 -20.13
CA CYS A 787 0.26 -32.40 -20.97
C CYS A 787 0.76 -33.70 -21.59
N ALA A 788 1.77 -33.62 -22.47
CA ALA A 788 2.36 -34.81 -23.11
C ALA A 788 3.23 -35.62 -22.14
N GLU A 789 4.13 -34.95 -21.42
CA GLU A 789 5.08 -35.58 -20.47
C GLU A 789 5.25 -34.73 -19.22
N VAL A 790 5.59 -35.36 -18.10
CA VAL A 790 5.88 -34.73 -16.81
C VAL A 790 7.17 -35.34 -16.25
N GLN A 791 8.11 -34.49 -15.83
CA GLN A 791 9.26 -34.94 -15.08
C GLN A 791 8.92 -35.06 -13.59
N LYS A 792 9.34 -36.17 -12.97
CA LYS A 792 9.05 -36.46 -11.56
C LYS A 792 9.65 -35.45 -10.59
N ASN A 793 10.79 -34.88 -10.96
CA ASN A 793 11.51 -33.91 -10.13
C ASN A 793 11.13 -32.48 -10.52
N GLY A 794 10.92 -31.64 -9.53
CA GLY A 794 10.68 -30.24 -9.70
C GLY A 794 10.86 -29.47 -8.40
N THR A 795 10.40 -28.24 -8.36
CA THR A 795 10.62 -27.31 -7.25
C THR A 795 9.29 -26.86 -6.65
N VAL A 796 9.27 -26.78 -5.34
CA VAL A 796 8.15 -26.21 -4.56
C VAL A 796 8.65 -25.01 -3.77
N ILE A 797 7.98 -23.88 -3.92
CA ILE A 797 8.25 -22.65 -3.18
C ILE A 797 7.02 -22.37 -2.31
N THR A 798 7.18 -22.34 -1.00
CA THR A 798 6.06 -22.17 -0.07
C THR A 798 6.31 -21.00 0.87
N LEU A 799 5.39 -20.05 0.88
CA LEU A 799 5.21 -19.04 1.93
C LEU A 799 4.09 -19.52 2.83
N LYS A 800 4.32 -19.65 4.14
CA LYS A 800 3.29 -20.07 5.09
C LYS A 800 3.49 -19.42 6.46
N ALA A 801 2.41 -19.41 7.24
CA ALA A 801 2.42 -18.94 8.62
C ALA A 801 1.64 -19.89 9.53
N GLU A 802 1.75 -19.68 10.83
CA GLU A 802 1.01 -20.43 11.86
C GLU A 802 -0.44 -19.93 12.04
N SER A 803 -0.73 -18.72 11.57
CA SER A 803 -2.05 -18.10 11.62
C SER A 803 -2.17 -16.96 10.60
N LEU A 804 -3.40 -16.57 10.27
CA LEU A 804 -3.67 -15.39 9.44
C LEU A 804 -3.18 -14.08 10.08
N LYS A 805 -3.05 -14.01 11.40
CA LYS A 805 -2.58 -12.81 12.15
C LYS A 805 -1.06 -12.72 12.28
N ALA A 806 -0.33 -13.72 11.78
CA ALA A 806 1.13 -13.73 11.87
C ALA A 806 1.74 -12.65 10.98
N GLU A 807 2.83 -12.03 11.44
CA GLU A 807 3.58 -10.99 10.74
C GLU A 807 5.07 -11.06 11.04
N ASN A 808 5.88 -10.44 10.18
CA ASN A 808 7.31 -10.24 10.42
C ASN A 808 7.54 -9.01 11.32
N SER A 809 8.64 -9.02 12.05
CA SER A 809 9.08 -7.91 12.90
C SER A 809 10.58 -7.67 12.78
N PHE A 810 11.11 -6.56 13.32
CA PHE A 810 12.56 -6.32 13.35
C PHE A 810 13.33 -7.34 14.17
N ASP A 811 12.69 -8.03 15.13
CA ASP A 811 13.30 -9.11 15.91
C ASP A 811 13.26 -10.44 15.14
N GLU A 812 12.20 -10.68 14.36
CA GLU A 812 11.99 -11.89 13.57
C GLU A 812 11.71 -11.53 12.08
N PRO A 813 12.68 -10.94 11.35
CA PRO A 813 12.43 -10.35 10.02
C PRO A 813 12.12 -11.36 8.92
N LYS A 814 12.35 -12.64 9.16
CA LYS A 814 12.11 -13.75 8.22
C LYS A 814 11.26 -14.87 8.81
N LYS A 815 10.49 -14.60 9.86
CA LYS A 815 9.52 -15.56 10.44
C LYS A 815 8.57 -16.09 9.36
N ILE A 816 8.10 -15.19 8.50
CA ILE A 816 7.31 -15.51 7.32
C ILE A 816 8.17 -15.17 6.11
N SER A 817 8.70 -16.17 5.45
CA SER A 817 9.52 -16.03 4.23
C SER A 817 9.39 -17.28 3.37
N PRO A 818 9.57 -17.17 2.03
CA PRO A 818 9.47 -18.31 1.13
C PRO A 818 10.54 -19.35 1.42
N VAL A 819 10.14 -20.62 1.44
CA VAL A 819 11.05 -21.77 1.54
C VAL A 819 10.97 -22.55 0.24
N THR A 820 12.14 -22.78 -0.37
CA THR A 820 12.27 -23.57 -1.61
C THR A 820 12.73 -24.98 -1.29
N THR A 821 12.00 -25.98 -1.81
CA THR A 821 12.33 -27.40 -1.63
C THR A 821 12.24 -28.14 -2.95
N SER A 822 12.96 -29.25 -3.06
CA SER A 822 12.81 -30.18 -4.18
C SER A 822 11.67 -31.17 -3.89
N TYR A 823 10.90 -31.52 -4.93
CA TYR A 823 9.85 -32.51 -4.88
C TYR A 823 10.05 -33.51 -6.02
N ASN A 824 9.89 -34.82 -5.77
CA ASN A 824 10.25 -35.90 -6.68
C ASN A 824 9.13 -36.90 -7.00
N HIS A 825 7.88 -36.48 -6.76
CA HIS A 825 6.68 -37.30 -6.98
C HIS A 825 5.68 -36.65 -7.94
N PHE A 826 6.12 -35.72 -8.79
CA PHE A 826 5.24 -35.18 -9.84
C PHE A 826 4.94 -36.24 -10.89
N ASP A 827 3.71 -36.23 -11.41
CA ASP A 827 3.24 -37.05 -12.52
C ASP A 827 2.12 -36.31 -13.24
N LYS A 828 1.58 -36.87 -14.34
CA LYS A 828 0.37 -36.34 -15.02
C LYS A 828 -0.84 -36.29 -14.09
N ASN A 829 -0.94 -37.28 -13.22
CA ASN A 829 -1.94 -37.32 -12.15
C ASN A 829 -1.20 -37.62 -10.84
N PHE A 830 -1.26 -36.70 -9.92
CA PHE A 830 -0.64 -36.85 -8.62
C PHE A 830 -1.49 -36.17 -7.54
N GLN A 831 -1.27 -36.52 -6.30
CA GLN A 831 -1.90 -35.88 -5.17
C GLN A 831 -0.90 -34.94 -4.49
N TYR A 832 -1.38 -33.72 -4.15
CA TYR A 832 -0.58 -32.77 -3.39
C TYR A 832 -1.38 -32.18 -2.24
N THR A 833 -0.70 -31.95 -1.11
CA THR A 833 -1.29 -31.33 0.08
C THR A 833 -0.67 -29.95 0.29
N PHE A 834 -1.44 -28.91 0.09
CA PHE A 834 -1.06 -27.53 0.38
C PHE A 834 -1.24 -27.23 1.86
N ALA A 835 -0.23 -26.64 2.49
CA ALA A 835 -0.26 -26.31 3.91
C ALA A 835 -1.37 -25.31 4.24
N PRO A 836 -1.90 -25.31 5.49
CA PRO A 836 -2.76 -24.21 5.96
C PRO A 836 -2.05 -22.88 5.89
N TYR A 837 -2.79 -21.80 5.70
CA TYR A 837 -2.31 -20.41 5.66
C TYR A 837 -1.07 -20.26 4.78
N SER A 838 -1.15 -20.72 3.52
CA SER A 838 0.01 -20.76 2.62
C SER A 838 -0.29 -20.24 1.22
N PHE A 839 0.76 -19.68 0.60
CA PHE A 839 0.88 -19.48 -0.84
C PHE A 839 2.01 -20.36 -1.35
N THR A 840 1.70 -21.27 -2.30
CA THR A 840 2.63 -22.29 -2.80
C THR A 840 2.75 -22.21 -4.31
N ILE A 841 3.98 -22.24 -4.81
CA ILE A 841 4.28 -22.35 -6.24
C ILE A 841 4.91 -23.72 -6.52
N LEU A 842 4.31 -24.47 -7.45
CA LEU A 842 4.89 -25.69 -7.99
C LEU A 842 5.50 -25.38 -9.36
N ARG A 843 6.80 -25.71 -9.55
CA ARG A 843 7.49 -25.61 -10.84
C ARG A 843 7.79 -27.02 -11.33
N ILE A 844 7.17 -27.41 -12.42
CA ILE A 844 7.15 -28.77 -12.92
C ILE A 844 7.62 -28.77 -14.38
N LYS A 845 8.67 -29.50 -14.71
CA LYS A 845 9.08 -29.70 -16.10
C LYS A 845 8.02 -30.52 -16.83
N THR A 846 7.46 -29.91 -17.85
CA THR A 846 6.41 -30.54 -18.67
C THR A 846 6.71 -30.31 -20.15
N SER A 847 6.12 -31.12 -21.02
CA SER A 847 6.08 -30.83 -22.46
C SER A 847 4.64 -30.65 -22.91
N GLU A 848 4.42 -29.75 -23.84
CA GLU A 848 3.12 -29.59 -24.51
C GLU A 848 2.76 -30.85 -25.28
N LYS A 849 1.45 -31.02 -25.59
CA LYS A 849 0.98 -32.16 -26.42
C LYS A 849 1.34 -31.98 -27.87
#